data_1ae1963cd5e554894edbdaadb531a223
#
_entry.id   1ae1963cd5e554894edbdaadb531a223
#
_cell.length_a   1.000
_cell.length_b   1.000
_cell.length_c   1.000
_cell.angle_alpha   90.00
_cell.angle_beta   90.00
_cell.angle_gamma   90.00
#
_symmetry.space_group_name_H-M   'P 1'
#
loop_
_entity.id
_entity.type
_entity.pdbx_description
1 polymer ?
#
loop_
_entity_poly.entity_id
_entity_poly.type
_entity_poly.pdbx_seq_one_letter_code
_entity_poly.pdbx_strand_id
1 'polypeptide(L)'
;MSDNMIAWEKDADGVVVLTMDDPNQGANTMNDLFMRSLEATVERLEAEKDDITGVVLTSAKKTFFAGGDLKDMTSGRGDRDEVEVATEITDRTNQLKKNLRRLETFGKPVVSAINGAALGGGLEITLATQHRIAADVKGASIGLPEVTLGLLPGGGGVVRTVRLLGIQNALMNVLLQGPRMKPEKAKETGLVDEVVASVEELLPAAKKWLSENPEAKQPWDSDGYKIPGGSPSSPSVAQFLPAMPAILRRQLKGAPMPAPRAILAAAVEGAMVDIDTATQIETRYFVSLVTGQVAQNMIKAFFFDLQHINAGGSRPDGYDKYTAKKVGVIGAGMMGAAIAYVSAKAGMDVVLKDIDIEAAKRGKNYSEKLEEKALKRGKTTQEKSDELLARIHPTVDPQDFAGVDLVIEAAFESVEVKHKVFQEIEDVVEPDAVLGSNTSTLPITSLAEGVKRAEDFIGIHFFSPVDKMPLVEIIRGAKTSDAVLAKVIDYTLAIKKTPIVVNDHRGFFTSRVIGTFINEAIAAVGEGVEPAFIEQAGQQAGYPAAPLQLSDELKLGLMQKIRNETNEAVKAEGGEVRDHGSFAVVDWLLEQGRDGKTAGKGFYEYDENGKRTGLWQGLRDQYKSGSTQIPFQDMVERMLFAEALETVKCFDEGVITSVPDANIGSIFGIGFPAWTGGVVQYINQYEGGLQGFVDRAHDLASKYGSHFEPPQSLVEKAGKGEKY
;
A
#
# COMPACT_ATOMS: atom_id res chain seq x y z
N MET A 1 13.44 35.28 -8.77
CA MET A 1 12.90 33.90 -8.94
C MET A 1 12.16 33.93 -10.26
N SER A 2 12.30 32.93 -11.11
CA SER A 2 11.54 32.91 -12.37
C SER A 2 10.06 32.71 -12.03
N ASP A 3 9.21 33.63 -12.47
CA ASP A 3 7.76 33.57 -12.27
C ASP A 3 7.08 32.53 -13.19
N ASN A 4 7.86 31.73 -13.91
CA ASN A 4 7.40 30.74 -14.87
C ASN A 4 8.27 29.46 -14.79
N MET A 5 7.63 28.29 -14.67
CA MET A 5 8.31 26.99 -14.67
C MET A 5 8.27 26.28 -16.04
N ILE A 6 7.74 26.90 -17.09
CA ILE A 6 7.70 26.35 -18.45
C ILE A 6 8.61 27.22 -19.34
N ALA A 7 9.77 26.70 -19.69
CA ALA A 7 10.67 27.33 -20.64
C ALA A 7 10.12 27.16 -22.06
N TRP A 8 10.37 28.20 -22.90
CA TRP A 8 9.88 28.30 -24.27
C TRP A 8 11.05 28.42 -25.24
N GLU A 9 11.21 27.49 -26.14
CA GLU A 9 12.16 27.52 -27.22
C GLU A 9 11.43 27.28 -28.55
N LYS A 10 11.62 28.16 -29.56
CA LYS A 10 11.08 28.01 -30.91
C LYS A 10 12.24 27.85 -31.90
N ASP A 11 12.21 26.77 -32.67
CA ASP A 11 13.22 26.53 -33.72
C ASP A 11 12.91 27.22 -35.04
N ALA A 12 13.81 27.05 -36.02
CA ALA A 12 13.67 27.63 -37.35
C ALA A 12 12.51 27.07 -38.16
N ASP A 13 12.02 25.88 -37.82
CA ASP A 13 10.90 25.22 -38.49
C ASP A 13 9.54 25.60 -37.86
N GLY A 14 9.57 26.49 -36.85
CA GLY A 14 8.37 26.94 -36.13
C GLY A 14 7.87 25.95 -35.08
N VAL A 15 8.64 24.93 -34.72
CA VAL A 15 8.32 24.01 -33.64
C VAL A 15 8.66 24.65 -32.30
N VAL A 16 7.69 24.72 -31.40
CA VAL A 16 7.87 25.22 -30.02
C VAL A 16 8.14 24.06 -29.09
N VAL A 17 9.24 24.08 -28.37
CA VAL A 17 9.54 23.12 -27.29
C VAL A 17 9.25 23.81 -25.96
N LEU A 18 8.30 23.22 -25.20
CA LEU A 18 7.90 23.62 -23.87
C LEU A 18 8.55 22.68 -22.86
N THR A 19 9.50 23.19 -22.07
CA THR A 19 10.22 22.38 -21.08
C THR A 19 9.79 22.76 -19.67
N MET A 20 9.15 21.83 -18.96
CA MET A 20 8.72 22.01 -17.57
C MET A 20 9.89 21.83 -16.62
N ASP A 21 10.13 22.81 -15.74
CA ASP A 21 11.21 22.79 -14.75
C ASP A 21 10.83 23.65 -13.53
N ASP A 22 10.21 23.03 -12.52
CA ASP A 22 9.89 23.72 -11.27
C ASP A 22 11.19 24.01 -10.49
N PRO A 23 11.57 25.30 -10.33
CA PRO A 23 12.81 25.66 -9.64
C PRO A 23 12.80 25.39 -8.13
N ASN A 24 11.62 25.15 -7.55
CA ASN A 24 11.44 24.99 -6.11
C ASN A 24 11.32 23.52 -5.66
N GLN A 25 11.19 22.59 -6.62
CA GLN A 25 10.94 21.17 -6.33
C GLN A 25 11.83 20.25 -7.17
N GLY A 26 12.09 19.06 -6.64
CA GLY A 26 12.83 18.01 -7.37
C GLY A 26 12.03 17.34 -8.50
N ALA A 27 10.72 17.54 -8.53
CA ALA A 27 9.80 17.04 -9.55
C ALA A 27 8.76 18.11 -9.89
N ASN A 28 8.25 18.09 -11.12
CA ASN A 28 7.12 18.93 -11.51
C ASN A 28 5.82 18.39 -10.90
N THR A 29 5.01 19.27 -10.30
CA THR A 29 3.69 18.97 -9.74
C THR A 29 2.66 20.03 -10.15
N MET A 30 1.36 19.70 -10.03
CA MET A 30 0.26 20.65 -10.29
C MET A 30 0.07 21.63 -9.13
N ASN A 31 1.10 22.43 -8.84
CA ASN A 31 1.07 23.51 -7.85
C ASN A 31 0.63 24.83 -8.48
N ASP A 32 0.57 25.90 -7.69
CA ASP A 32 0.16 27.24 -8.15
C ASP A 32 1.10 27.81 -9.21
N LEU A 33 2.40 27.53 -9.13
CA LEU A 33 3.36 27.98 -10.14
C LEU A 33 3.07 27.32 -11.49
N PHE A 34 2.78 26.01 -11.50
CA PHE A 34 2.39 25.31 -12.72
C PHE A 34 1.10 25.89 -13.32
N MET A 35 0.08 26.13 -12.49
CA MET A 35 -1.19 26.68 -12.95
C MET A 35 -1.04 28.00 -13.69
N ARG A 36 -0.29 28.95 -13.09
CA ARG A 36 0.00 30.26 -13.71
C ARG A 36 0.88 30.12 -14.96
N SER A 37 1.89 29.24 -14.90
CA SER A 37 2.78 29.00 -16.04
C SER A 37 2.07 28.38 -17.23
N LEU A 38 1.17 27.44 -16.99
CA LEU A 38 0.37 26.81 -18.04
C LEU A 38 -0.57 27.83 -18.69
N GLU A 39 -1.26 28.65 -17.91
CA GLU A 39 -2.15 29.70 -18.41
C GLU A 39 -1.40 30.69 -19.32
N ALA A 40 -0.30 31.27 -18.83
CA ALA A 40 0.55 32.20 -19.61
C ALA A 40 1.13 31.53 -20.87
N THR A 41 1.50 30.25 -20.80
CA THR A 41 2.02 29.50 -21.95
C THR A 41 0.94 29.27 -22.99
N VAL A 42 -0.26 28.90 -22.60
CA VAL A 42 -1.39 28.71 -23.54
C VAL A 42 -1.80 30.04 -24.19
N GLU A 43 -1.87 31.13 -23.42
CA GLU A 43 -2.13 32.46 -23.96
C GLU A 43 -1.10 32.87 -25.02
N ARG A 44 0.18 32.59 -24.77
CA ARG A 44 1.25 32.84 -25.73
C ARG A 44 1.13 31.97 -26.97
N LEU A 45 0.83 30.68 -26.82
CA LEU A 45 0.60 29.78 -27.97
C LEU A 45 -0.53 30.25 -28.87
N GLU A 46 -1.64 30.73 -28.28
CA GLU A 46 -2.75 31.28 -29.03
C GLU A 46 -2.41 32.58 -29.75
N ALA A 47 -1.64 33.44 -29.09
CA ALA A 47 -1.21 34.74 -29.67
C ALA A 47 -0.20 34.58 -30.82
N GLU A 48 0.71 33.60 -30.73
CA GLU A 48 1.78 33.34 -31.72
C GLU A 48 1.40 32.20 -32.70
N LYS A 49 0.16 31.79 -32.73
CA LYS A 49 -0.33 30.56 -33.45
C LYS A 49 0.08 30.49 -34.90
N ASP A 50 0.05 31.64 -35.62
CA ASP A 50 0.33 31.67 -37.06
C ASP A 50 1.80 31.38 -37.37
N ASP A 51 2.68 31.64 -36.42
CA ASP A 51 4.14 31.42 -36.50
C ASP A 51 4.56 30.06 -35.94
N ILE A 52 3.61 29.22 -35.54
CA ILE A 52 3.86 27.89 -34.93
C ILE A 52 3.40 26.79 -35.88
N THR A 53 4.27 25.80 -36.08
CA THR A 53 3.94 24.59 -36.87
C THR A 53 3.52 23.40 -35.99
N GLY A 54 3.99 23.36 -34.73
CA GLY A 54 3.66 22.31 -33.75
C GLY A 54 4.33 22.58 -32.43
N VAL A 55 3.92 21.84 -31.40
CA VAL A 55 4.41 21.98 -30.03
C VAL A 55 4.91 20.65 -29.48
N VAL A 56 6.05 20.64 -28.80
CA VAL A 56 6.56 19.53 -28.03
C VAL A 56 6.57 19.91 -26.56
N LEU A 57 5.91 19.11 -25.72
CA LEU A 57 5.91 19.27 -24.26
C LEU A 57 6.82 18.24 -23.62
N THR A 58 7.80 18.66 -22.82
CA THR A 58 8.76 17.79 -22.15
C THR A 58 9.15 18.33 -20.77
N SER A 59 10.10 17.68 -20.08
CA SER A 59 10.56 18.04 -18.75
C SER A 59 12.07 18.04 -18.64
N ALA A 60 12.62 19.00 -17.87
CA ALA A 60 14.03 19.03 -17.49
C ALA A 60 14.35 18.14 -16.26
N LYS A 61 13.32 17.66 -15.55
CA LYS A 61 13.50 16.77 -14.39
C LYS A 61 13.71 15.32 -14.83
N LYS A 62 14.18 14.47 -13.89
CA LYS A 62 14.26 13.01 -14.12
C LYS A 62 12.90 12.34 -14.30
N THR A 63 11.85 12.95 -13.77
CA THR A 63 10.45 12.57 -14.00
C THR A 63 9.82 13.53 -14.97
N PHE A 64 8.89 13.07 -15.80
CA PHE A 64 8.12 13.97 -16.64
C PHE A 64 7.25 14.89 -15.78
N PHE A 65 6.38 14.28 -14.93
CA PHE A 65 5.51 15.03 -14.04
C PHE A 65 4.93 14.08 -12.96
N ALA A 66 4.97 14.49 -11.69
CA ALA A 66 4.65 13.62 -10.56
C ALA A 66 3.15 13.61 -10.14
N GLY A 67 2.31 14.42 -10.78
CA GLY A 67 0.87 14.50 -10.48
C GLY A 67 0.46 15.73 -9.70
N GLY A 68 -0.69 15.65 -9.00
CA GLY A 68 -1.20 16.72 -8.15
C GLY A 68 -0.29 17.02 -6.97
N ASP A 69 -0.27 18.28 -6.52
CA ASP A 69 0.39 18.62 -5.26
C ASP A 69 -0.49 18.21 -4.07
N LEU A 70 -0.15 17.06 -3.47
CA LEU A 70 -0.93 16.50 -2.36
C LEU A 70 -0.80 17.33 -1.08
N LYS A 71 0.25 18.14 -0.93
CA LYS A 71 0.38 19.08 0.19
C LYS A 71 -0.67 20.18 0.08
N ASP A 72 -0.79 20.78 -1.09
CA ASP A 72 -1.81 21.80 -1.35
C ASP A 72 -3.23 21.24 -1.19
N MET A 73 -3.47 20.00 -1.65
CA MET A 73 -4.79 19.34 -1.53
C MET A 73 -5.21 19.05 -0.09
N THR A 74 -4.27 18.92 0.84
CA THR A 74 -4.54 18.57 2.25
C THR A 74 -4.34 19.73 3.21
N SER A 75 -3.67 20.80 2.79
CA SER A 75 -3.40 21.99 3.61
C SER A 75 -4.59 22.96 3.62
N GLY A 76 -4.65 23.79 4.67
CA GLY A 76 -5.49 25.00 4.69
C GLY A 76 -7.00 24.78 4.88
N ARG A 77 -7.42 23.58 5.30
CA ARG A 77 -8.85 23.33 5.54
C ARG A 77 -9.29 23.84 6.91
N GLY A 78 -8.59 23.53 7.98
CA GLY A 78 -8.85 24.03 9.33
C GLY A 78 -10.34 24.24 9.66
N ASP A 79 -10.67 25.40 10.21
CA ASP A 79 -12.06 25.81 10.54
C ASP A 79 -12.77 26.55 9.37
N ARG A 80 -12.29 26.39 8.12
CA ARG A 80 -12.90 27.03 6.95
C ARG A 80 -14.23 26.37 6.61
N ASP A 81 -15.13 27.19 6.06
CA ASP A 81 -16.43 26.73 5.55
C ASP A 81 -16.25 25.68 4.42
N GLU A 82 -16.94 24.55 4.55
CA GLU A 82 -16.84 23.44 3.57
C GLU A 82 -17.27 23.84 2.16
N VAL A 83 -18.27 24.73 2.03
CA VAL A 83 -18.76 25.23 0.74
C VAL A 83 -17.71 26.12 0.09
N GLU A 84 -17.04 26.97 0.88
CA GLU A 84 -15.96 27.83 0.39
C GLU A 84 -14.79 26.98 -0.14
N VAL A 85 -14.35 25.97 0.63
CA VAL A 85 -13.29 25.04 0.22
C VAL A 85 -13.67 24.27 -1.04
N ALA A 86 -14.90 23.74 -1.12
CA ALA A 86 -15.37 23.01 -2.28
C ALA A 86 -15.46 23.91 -3.53
N THR A 87 -15.85 25.16 -3.36
CA THR A 87 -15.93 26.16 -4.45
C THR A 87 -14.52 26.46 -4.99
N GLU A 88 -13.57 26.76 -4.12
CA GLU A 88 -12.18 27.04 -4.50
C GLU A 88 -11.54 25.85 -5.26
N ILE A 89 -11.72 24.62 -4.78
CA ILE A 89 -11.22 23.43 -5.46
C ILE A 89 -11.90 23.25 -6.83
N THR A 90 -13.22 23.52 -6.92
CA THR A 90 -13.97 23.45 -8.17
C THR A 90 -13.41 24.44 -9.19
N ASP A 91 -13.23 25.69 -8.81
CA ASP A 91 -12.75 26.75 -9.70
C ASP A 91 -11.33 26.44 -10.17
N ARG A 92 -10.42 26.06 -9.28
CA ARG A 92 -9.05 25.66 -9.59
C ARG A 92 -8.98 24.47 -10.55
N THR A 93 -9.79 23.43 -10.28
CA THR A 93 -9.85 22.24 -11.13
C THR A 93 -10.38 22.56 -12.52
N ASN A 94 -11.44 23.37 -12.59
CA ASN A 94 -12.02 23.81 -13.85
C ASN A 94 -11.05 24.70 -14.63
N GLN A 95 -10.28 25.60 -13.98
CA GLN A 95 -9.26 26.43 -14.63
C GLN A 95 -8.16 25.57 -15.26
N LEU A 96 -7.68 24.54 -14.55
CA LEU A 96 -6.73 23.57 -15.11
C LEU A 96 -7.27 22.92 -16.38
N LYS A 97 -8.47 22.37 -16.31
CA LYS A 97 -9.13 21.66 -17.44
C LYS A 97 -9.36 22.58 -18.61
N LYS A 98 -9.77 23.83 -18.35
CA LYS A 98 -9.93 24.87 -19.37
C LYS A 98 -8.61 25.14 -20.10
N ASN A 99 -7.50 25.29 -19.39
CA ASN A 99 -6.20 25.53 -19.99
C ASN A 99 -5.69 24.30 -20.77
N LEU A 100 -5.89 23.08 -20.25
CA LEU A 100 -5.59 21.85 -20.98
C LEU A 100 -6.45 21.72 -22.26
N ARG A 101 -7.74 22.10 -22.20
CA ARG A 101 -8.61 22.09 -23.36
C ARG A 101 -8.22 23.16 -24.42
N ARG A 102 -7.81 24.34 -24.00
CA ARG A 102 -7.25 25.37 -24.88
C ARG A 102 -5.96 24.87 -25.58
N LEU A 103 -5.05 24.22 -24.83
CA LEU A 103 -3.85 23.60 -25.41
C LEU A 103 -4.22 22.52 -26.43
N GLU A 104 -5.21 21.68 -26.13
CA GLU A 104 -5.69 20.59 -26.96
C GLU A 104 -6.32 21.07 -28.29
N THR A 105 -6.92 22.26 -28.28
CA THR A 105 -7.72 22.79 -29.39
C THR A 105 -7.20 24.08 -30.03
N PHE A 106 -5.99 24.52 -29.68
CA PHE A 106 -5.51 25.81 -30.22
C PHE A 106 -5.18 25.79 -31.73
N GLY A 107 -5.27 24.63 -32.36
CA GLY A 107 -5.27 24.47 -33.82
C GLY A 107 -3.92 24.11 -34.44
N LYS A 108 -2.95 23.75 -33.64
CA LYS A 108 -1.69 23.11 -34.06
C LYS A 108 -1.47 21.84 -33.25
N PRO A 109 -0.80 20.81 -33.81
CA PRO A 109 -0.58 19.56 -33.09
C PRO A 109 0.41 19.75 -31.93
N VAL A 110 0.13 19.06 -30.83
CA VAL A 110 0.96 19.00 -29.62
C VAL A 110 1.38 17.55 -29.36
N VAL A 111 2.67 17.35 -29.11
CA VAL A 111 3.24 16.04 -28.75
C VAL A 111 3.81 16.08 -27.36
N SER A 112 3.48 15.12 -26.52
CA SER A 112 4.16 14.91 -25.23
C SER A 112 5.36 13.99 -25.43
N ALA A 113 6.56 14.51 -25.11
CA ALA A 113 7.83 13.78 -25.09
C ALA A 113 8.15 13.37 -23.64
N ILE A 114 7.73 12.17 -23.25
CA ILE A 114 7.71 11.69 -21.87
C ILE A 114 9.07 11.07 -21.51
N ASN A 115 9.91 11.83 -20.83
CA ASN A 115 11.29 11.47 -20.49
C ASN A 115 11.47 10.64 -19.21
N GLY A 116 10.36 10.30 -18.51
CA GLY A 116 10.40 9.57 -17.24
C GLY A 116 9.02 9.21 -16.73
N ALA A 117 8.81 9.27 -15.42
CA ALA A 117 7.49 8.97 -14.84
C ALA A 117 6.48 10.08 -15.16
N ALA A 118 5.32 9.68 -15.69
CA ALA A 118 4.13 10.50 -15.91
C ALA A 118 2.95 9.88 -15.16
N LEU A 119 2.71 10.34 -13.93
CA LEU A 119 1.73 9.75 -13.03
C LEU A 119 0.63 10.76 -12.68
N GLY A 120 -0.60 10.27 -12.56
CA GLY A 120 -1.74 11.10 -12.20
C GLY A 120 -1.87 12.30 -13.12
N GLY A 121 -1.90 13.51 -12.56
CA GLY A 121 -1.92 14.75 -13.32
C GLY A 121 -0.87 14.84 -14.43
N GLY A 122 0.28 14.16 -14.26
CA GLY A 122 1.30 14.10 -15.30
C GLY A 122 0.81 13.34 -16.55
N LEU A 123 0.12 12.24 -16.39
CA LEU A 123 -0.53 11.55 -17.51
C LEU A 123 -1.72 12.36 -18.06
N GLU A 124 -2.49 13.03 -17.19
CA GLU A 124 -3.62 13.88 -17.59
C GLU A 124 -3.20 15.00 -18.54
N ILE A 125 -2.04 15.61 -18.29
CA ILE A 125 -1.44 16.60 -19.20
C ILE A 125 -1.14 15.97 -20.56
N THR A 126 -0.55 14.77 -20.59
CA THR A 126 -0.21 14.08 -21.84
C THR A 126 -1.45 13.64 -22.61
N LEU A 127 -2.52 13.25 -21.92
CA LEU A 127 -3.79 12.90 -22.55
C LEU A 127 -4.47 14.10 -23.24
N ALA A 128 -4.11 15.32 -22.88
CA ALA A 128 -4.52 16.55 -23.56
C ALA A 128 -3.65 16.90 -24.78
N THR A 129 -2.75 16.01 -25.21
CA THR A 129 -1.93 16.18 -26.43
C THR A 129 -2.30 15.14 -27.48
N GLN A 130 -2.10 15.46 -28.75
CA GLN A 130 -2.52 14.62 -29.87
C GLN A 130 -1.68 13.35 -30.00
N HIS A 131 -0.40 13.39 -29.52
CA HIS A 131 0.48 12.22 -29.58
C HIS A 131 1.38 12.15 -28.34
N ARG A 132 1.70 10.94 -27.89
CA ARG A 132 2.43 10.65 -26.67
C ARG A 132 3.57 9.69 -26.96
N ILE A 133 4.82 10.17 -26.84
CA ILE A 133 6.04 9.39 -27.03
C ILE A 133 6.72 9.23 -25.68
N ALA A 134 7.02 8.00 -25.29
CA ALA A 134 7.67 7.71 -24.00
C ALA A 134 9.04 7.06 -24.20
N ALA A 135 10.05 7.48 -23.41
CA ALA A 135 11.34 6.82 -23.36
C ALA A 135 11.30 5.60 -22.41
N ASP A 136 11.80 4.43 -22.85
CA ASP A 136 11.93 3.23 -22.00
C ASP A 136 13.22 3.30 -21.17
N VAL A 137 13.21 4.14 -20.16
CA VAL A 137 14.35 4.38 -19.28
C VAL A 137 14.06 3.92 -17.85
N LYS A 138 15.12 3.73 -17.06
CA LYS A 138 15.00 3.34 -15.66
C LYS A 138 14.16 4.37 -14.88
N GLY A 139 13.08 3.90 -14.28
CA GLY A 139 12.16 4.73 -13.48
C GLY A 139 10.98 5.29 -14.28
N ALA A 140 10.93 5.14 -15.61
CA ALA A 140 9.77 5.50 -16.40
C ALA A 140 8.55 4.68 -15.96
N SER A 141 7.44 5.39 -15.74
CA SER A 141 6.20 4.81 -15.24
C SER A 141 5.02 5.67 -15.66
N ILE A 142 4.01 5.06 -16.25
CA ILE A 142 2.83 5.72 -16.82
C ILE A 142 1.58 5.21 -16.10
N GLY A 143 0.69 6.09 -15.64
CA GLY A 143 -0.54 5.64 -15.00
C GLY A 143 -1.35 6.73 -14.28
N LEU A 144 -2.56 6.36 -13.88
CA LEU A 144 -3.51 7.19 -13.11
C LEU A 144 -3.78 6.52 -11.74
N PRO A 145 -2.85 6.66 -10.76
CA PRO A 145 -2.93 5.93 -9.50
C PRO A 145 -3.85 6.57 -8.44
N GLU A 146 -4.62 7.60 -8.76
CA GLU A 146 -5.42 8.41 -7.83
C GLU A 146 -6.36 7.56 -6.98
N VAL A 147 -6.91 6.48 -7.53
CA VAL A 147 -7.81 5.56 -6.79
C VAL A 147 -7.13 4.95 -5.55
N THR A 148 -5.81 4.77 -5.59
CA THR A 148 -5.03 4.24 -4.45
C THR A 148 -4.88 5.24 -3.31
N LEU A 149 -5.23 6.51 -3.56
CA LEU A 149 -5.27 7.60 -2.59
C LEU A 149 -6.70 8.04 -2.25
N GLY A 150 -7.72 7.25 -2.65
CA GLY A 150 -9.11 7.59 -2.42
C GLY A 150 -9.65 8.71 -3.31
N LEU A 151 -8.96 9.02 -4.41
CA LEU A 151 -9.30 10.05 -5.38
C LEU A 151 -9.66 9.44 -6.75
N LEU A 152 -10.12 10.26 -7.66
CA LEU A 152 -10.17 9.97 -9.10
C LEU A 152 -9.23 10.92 -9.85
N PRO A 153 -8.80 10.58 -11.08
CA PRO A 153 -8.09 11.51 -11.96
C PRO A 153 -8.98 12.72 -12.28
N GLY A 154 -8.65 13.86 -11.67
CA GLY A 154 -9.51 15.06 -11.66
C GLY A 154 -9.17 16.12 -12.71
N GLY A 155 -8.04 16.02 -13.41
CA GLY A 155 -7.58 16.95 -14.45
C GLY A 155 -8.04 16.59 -15.88
N GLY A 156 -9.09 15.77 -16.01
CA GLY A 156 -9.60 15.28 -17.28
C GLY A 156 -9.22 13.84 -17.59
N GLY A 157 -8.60 13.13 -16.63
CA GLY A 157 -8.08 11.79 -16.83
C GLY A 157 -9.14 10.73 -17.03
N VAL A 158 -10.25 10.76 -16.27
CA VAL A 158 -11.37 9.83 -16.49
C VAL A 158 -11.99 10.06 -17.86
N VAL A 159 -12.28 11.32 -18.18
CA VAL A 159 -12.96 11.71 -19.43
C VAL A 159 -12.14 11.34 -20.65
N ARG A 160 -10.84 11.69 -20.68
CA ARG A 160 -9.96 11.41 -21.84
C ARG A 160 -9.63 9.93 -21.97
N THR A 161 -9.38 9.24 -20.85
CA THR A 161 -9.12 7.78 -20.89
C THR A 161 -10.33 7.01 -21.42
N VAL A 162 -11.55 7.36 -21.01
CA VAL A 162 -12.78 6.74 -21.52
C VAL A 162 -12.95 6.99 -23.02
N ARG A 163 -12.68 8.22 -23.47
CA ARG A 163 -12.76 8.56 -24.89
C ARG A 163 -11.70 7.88 -25.73
N LEU A 164 -10.50 7.70 -25.17
CA LEU A 164 -9.40 7.04 -25.86
C LEU A 164 -9.58 5.52 -25.95
N LEU A 165 -9.97 4.85 -24.86
CA LEU A 165 -9.94 3.39 -24.72
C LEU A 165 -11.33 2.74 -24.72
N GLY A 166 -12.39 3.52 -24.61
CA GLY A 166 -13.73 3.02 -24.32
C GLY A 166 -13.97 2.73 -22.84
N ILE A 167 -15.24 2.69 -22.43
CA ILE A 167 -15.66 2.60 -21.02
C ILE A 167 -15.06 1.35 -20.34
N GLN A 168 -15.19 0.18 -20.95
CA GLN A 168 -14.77 -1.09 -20.34
C GLN A 168 -13.25 -1.16 -20.14
N ASN A 169 -12.47 -0.84 -21.17
CA ASN A 169 -11.00 -0.88 -21.09
C ASN A 169 -10.47 0.19 -20.14
N ALA A 170 -11.01 1.40 -20.19
CA ALA A 170 -10.64 2.49 -19.28
C ALA A 170 -10.86 2.09 -17.81
N LEU A 171 -12.03 1.55 -17.47
CA LEU A 171 -12.35 1.14 -16.11
C LEU A 171 -11.49 -0.03 -15.64
N MET A 172 -11.42 -1.11 -16.42
CA MET A 172 -10.81 -2.37 -15.97
C MET A 172 -9.28 -2.35 -15.98
N ASN A 173 -8.67 -1.67 -16.95
CA ASN A 173 -7.22 -1.71 -17.16
C ASN A 173 -6.47 -0.50 -16.59
N VAL A 174 -7.17 0.62 -16.31
CA VAL A 174 -6.51 1.88 -15.91
C VAL A 174 -7.11 2.45 -14.63
N LEU A 175 -8.40 2.81 -14.61
CA LEU A 175 -8.97 3.73 -13.64
C LEU A 175 -9.28 3.08 -12.28
N LEU A 176 -9.83 1.84 -12.25
CA LEU A 176 -10.31 1.20 -11.01
C LEU A 176 -9.20 0.59 -10.17
N GLN A 177 -8.02 0.37 -10.74
CA GLN A 177 -6.88 -0.21 -10.03
C GLN A 177 -5.67 0.74 -9.96
N GLY A 178 -5.61 1.76 -10.82
CA GLY A 178 -4.55 2.73 -10.87
C GLY A 178 -3.15 2.14 -11.12
N PRO A 179 -2.98 1.20 -12.07
CA PRO A 179 -1.68 0.55 -12.26
C PRO A 179 -0.63 1.53 -12.76
N ARG A 180 0.60 1.32 -12.29
CA ARG A 180 1.78 2.00 -12.82
C ARG A 180 2.40 1.08 -13.86
N MET A 181 2.41 1.49 -15.11
CA MET A 181 2.83 0.70 -16.26
C MET A 181 4.21 1.16 -16.76
N LYS A 182 5.03 0.22 -17.23
CA LYS A 182 6.21 0.57 -18.03
C LYS A 182 5.77 1.13 -19.38
N PRO A 183 6.62 1.90 -20.09
CA PRO A 183 6.27 2.51 -21.39
C PRO A 183 5.67 1.54 -22.40
N GLU A 184 6.27 0.37 -22.61
CA GLU A 184 5.74 -0.65 -23.54
C GLU A 184 4.35 -1.14 -23.13
N LYS A 185 4.10 -1.36 -21.82
CA LYS A 185 2.78 -1.78 -21.34
C LYS A 185 1.74 -0.66 -21.49
N ALA A 186 2.13 0.58 -21.29
CA ALA A 186 1.28 1.75 -21.52
C ALA A 186 0.92 1.89 -23.01
N LYS A 187 1.85 1.60 -23.92
CA LYS A 187 1.60 1.55 -25.37
C LYS A 187 0.62 0.42 -25.74
N GLU A 188 0.85 -0.80 -25.24
CA GLU A 188 -0.10 -1.92 -25.45
C GLU A 188 -1.52 -1.59 -24.92
N THR A 189 -1.61 -0.80 -23.86
CA THR A 189 -2.88 -0.37 -23.28
C THR A 189 -3.53 0.77 -24.07
N GLY A 190 -2.76 1.52 -24.89
CA GLY A 190 -3.20 2.65 -25.68
C GLY A 190 -3.09 4.00 -24.97
N LEU A 191 -2.37 4.09 -23.84
CA LEU A 191 -2.09 5.36 -23.15
C LEU A 191 -0.90 6.11 -23.72
N VAL A 192 -0.02 5.42 -24.41
CA VAL A 192 1.16 5.95 -25.12
C VAL A 192 1.08 5.45 -26.57
N ASP A 193 1.46 6.29 -27.52
CA ASP A 193 1.37 5.97 -28.95
C ASP A 193 2.68 5.38 -29.47
N GLU A 194 3.83 5.87 -28.97
CA GLU A 194 5.16 5.46 -29.40
C GLU A 194 6.10 5.30 -28.21
N VAL A 195 7.03 4.34 -28.30
CA VAL A 195 8.11 4.15 -27.32
C VAL A 195 9.45 4.22 -28.03
N VAL A 196 10.38 4.98 -27.45
CA VAL A 196 11.76 5.13 -27.91
C VAL A 196 12.73 4.59 -26.85
N ALA A 197 13.94 4.25 -27.27
CA ALA A 197 14.91 3.58 -26.39
C ALA A 197 15.58 4.53 -25.39
N SER A 198 15.68 5.83 -25.73
CA SER A 198 16.37 6.82 -24.88
C SER A 198 15.66 8.17 -24.87
N VAL A 199 16.05 9.03 -23.92
CA VAL A 199 15.53 10.41 -23.80
C VAL A 199 15.93 11.27 -25.00
N GLU A 200 17.13 11.04 -25.54
CA GLU A 200 17.69 11.77 -26.67
C GLU A 200 16.88 11.54 -27.96
N GLU A 201 16.22 10.41 -28.09
CA GLU A 201 15.38 10.08 -29.26
C GLU A 201 14.01 10.77 -29.23
N LEU A 202 13.55 11.25 -28.06
CA LEU A 202 12.21 11.82 -27.89
C LEU A 202 11.96 13.05 -28.78
N LEU A 203 12.85 14.05 -28.74
CA LEU A 203 12.66 15.29 -29.49
C LEU A 203 12.73 15.07 -31.00
N PRO A 204 13.69 14.30 -31.56
CA PRO A 204 13.67 13.93 -32.98
C PRO A 204 12.38 13.20 -33.41
N ALA A 205 11.91 12.23 -32.62
CA ALA A 205 10.68 11.50 -32.91
C ALA A 205 9.45 12.43 -32.89
N ALA A 206 9.35 13.31 -31.87
CA ALA A 206 8.28 14.28 -31.77
C ALA A 206 8.23 15.25 -32.97
N LYS A 207 9.38 15.82 -33.37
CA LYS A 207 9.46 16.72 -34.53
C LYS A 207 9.11 16.00 -35.85
N LYS A 208 9.56 14.77 -36.00
CA LYS A 208 9.19 13.93 -37.15
C LYS A 208 7.68 13.74 -37.22
N TRP A 209 7.07 13.34 -36.10
CA TRP A 209 5.62 13.11 -36.07
C TRP A 209 4.84 14.40 -36.37
N LEU A 210 5.26 15.56 -35.82
CA LEU A 210 4.64 16.87 -36.11
C LEU A 210 4.70 17.23 -37.60
N SER A 211 5.83 16.98 -38.26
CA SER A 211 5.97 17.26 -39.70
C SER A 211 5.09 16.36 -40.57
N GLU A 212 4.85 15.13 -40.14
CA GLU A 212 4.01 14.15 -40.83
C GLU A 212 2.49 14.35 -40.53
N ASN A 213 2.14 15.04 -39.44
CA ASN A 213 0.78 15.20 -38.95
C ASN A 213 0.39 16.66 -38.63
N PRO A 214 0.54 17.64 -39.55
CA PRO A 214 0.37 19.07 -39.28
C PRO A 214 -1.08 19.46 -38.91
N GLU A 215 -2.07 18.64 -39.25
CA GLU A 215 -3.50 18.89 -39.02
C GLU A 215 -4.09 17.94 -37.95
N ALA A 216 -3.24 17.30 -37.16
CA ALA A 216 -3.69 16.32 -36.16
C ALA A 216 -4.63 16.96 -35.12
N LYS A 217 -5.69 16.26 -34.80
CA LYS A 217 -6.69 16.61 -33.77
C LYS A 217 -6.87 15.44 -32.82
N GLN A 218 -7.43 15.71 -31.66
CA GLN A 218 -7.88 14.63 -30.80
C GLN A 218 -9.01 13.81 -31.48
N PRO A 219 -9.09 12.49 -31.26
CA PRO A 219 -10.15 11.69 -31.84
C PRO A 219 -11.54 12.26 -31.61
N TRP A 220 -11.81 12.75 -30.39
CA TRP A 220 -13.11 13.30 -29.99
C TRP A 220 -13.42 14.71 -30.54
N ASP A 221 -12.45 15.36 -31.18
CA ASP A 221 -12.60 16.63 -31.89
C ASP A 221 -12.73 16.43 -33.41
N SER A 222 -12.81 15.18 -33.86
CA SER A 222 -12.97 14.81 -35.26
C SER A 222 -14.43 14.51 -35.58
N ASP A 223 -14.86 14.88 -36.79
CA ASP A 223 -16.23 14.61 -37.24
C ASP A 223 -16.55 13.12 -37.22
N GLY A 224 -17.72 12.76 -36.70
CA GLY A 224 -18.20 11.39 -36.65
C GLY A 224 -17.54 10.52 -35.56
N TYR A 225 -16.76 11.11 -34.67
CA TYR A 225 -16.16 10.38 -33.56
C TYR A 225 -17.20 9.60 -32.74
N LYS A 226 -16.82 8.37 -32.37
CA LYS A 226 -17.57 7.51 -31.44
C LYS A 226 -16.63 6.92 -30.43
N ILE A 227 -17.04 6.89 -29.17
CA ILE A 227 -16.27 6.25 -28.09
C ILE A 227 -16.00 4.78 -28.47
N PRO A 228 -14.78 4.27 -28.39
CA PRO A 228 -14.45 2.88 -28.66
C PRO A 228 -15.34 1.92 -27.85
N GLY A 229 -15.93 0.92 -28.51
CA GLY A 229 -16.91 0.02 -27.88
C GLY A 229 -18.31 0.58 -27.71
N GLY A 230 -18.52 1.90 -27.94
CA GLY A 230 -19.82 2.56 -27.91
C GLY A 230 -20.12 3.35 -26.63
N SER A 231 -21.28 4.01 -26.63
CA SER A 231 -21.83 4.73 -25.49
C SER A 231 -22.52 3.77 -24.48
N PRO A 232 -22.91 4.22 -23.30
CA PRO A 232 -23.65 3.41 -22.31
C PRO A 232 -24.93 2.76 -22.86
N SER A 233 -25.56 3.36 -23.86
CA SER A 233 -26.76 2.82 -24.53
C SER A 233 -26.45 1.83 -25.65
N SER A 234 -25.18 1.66 -26.05
CA SER A 234 -24.79 0.69 -27.08
C SER A 234 -24.94 -0.74 -26.55
N PRO A 235 -25.41 -1.72 -27.37
CA PRO A 235 -25.68 -3.08 -26.88
C PRO A 235 -24.51 -3.74 -26.14
N SER A 236 -23.28 -3.59 -26.65
CA SER A 236 -22.06 -4.15 -26.03
C SER A 236 -21.79 -3.59 -24.63
N VAL A 237 -22.01 -2.29 -24.43
CA VAL A 237 -21.81 -1.63 -23.14
C VAL A 237 -22.99 -1.86 -22.21
N ALA A 238 -24.22 -1.81 -22.73
CA ALA A 238 -25.45 -2.04 -21.96
C ALA A 238 -25.53 -3.46 -21.36
N GLN A 239 -24.91 -4.47 -21.99
CA GLN A 239 -24.79 -5.81 -21.42
C GLN A 239 -23.82 -5.89 -20.23
N PHE A 240 -22.78 -5.09 -20.24
CA PHE A 240 -21.72 -5.09 -19.23
C PHE A 240 -22.01 -4.20 -18.01
N LEU A 241 -22.54 -3.01 -18.22
CA LEU A 241 -22.72 -1.99 -17.18
C LEU A 241 -23.54 -2.44 -15.96
N PRO A 242 -24.67 -3.17 -16.09
CA PRO A 242 -25.47 -3.58 -14.94
C PRO A 242 -24.71 -4.49 -13.96
N ALA A 243 -23.67 -5.20 -14.41
CA ALA A 243 -22.82 -6.04 -13.56
C ALA A 243 -21.76 -5.26 -12.79
N MET A 244 -21.40 -4.05 -13.22
CA MET A 244 -20.28 -3.29 -12.65
C MET A 244 -20.44 -2.97 -11.16
N PRO A 245 -21.60 -2.51 -10.65
CA PRO A 245 -21.75 -2.28 -9.21
C PRO A 245 -21.54 -3.53 -8.37
N ALA A 246 -21.99 -4.69 -8.85
CA ALA A 246 -21.79 -5.97 -8.17
C ALA A 246 -20.30 -6.42 -8.23
N ILE A 247 -19.64 -6.21 -9.35
CA ILE A 247 -18.20 -6.48 -9.51
C ILE A 247 -17.39 -5.61 -8.54
N LEU A 248 -17.67 -4.29 -8.48
CA LEU A 248 -17.02 -3.37 -7.54
C LEU A 248 -17.27 -3.77 -6.09
N ARG A 249 -18.52 -4.06 -5.72
CA ARG A 249 -18.84 -4.51 -4.36
C ARG A 249 -18.05 -5.76 -3.98
N ARG A 250 -17.92 -6.72 -4.89
CA ARG A 250 -17.12 -7.93 -4.66
C ARG A 250 -15.63 -7.62 -4.51
N GLN A 251 -15.08 -6.73 -5.34
CA GLN A 251 -13.66 -6.33 -5.27
C GLN A 251 -13.36 -5.59 -3.96
N LEU A 252 -14.23 -4.67 -3.57
CA LEU A 252 -14.10 -3.87 -2.35
C LEU A 252 -14.59 -4.63 -1.10
N LYS A 253 -15.20 -5.82 -1.26
CA LYS A 253 -15.83 -6.58 -0.16
C LYS A 253 -16.86 -5.76 0.64
N GLY A 254 -17.36 -4.69 0.08
CA GLY A 254 -18.30 -3.76 0.73
C GLY A 254 -17.64 -2.65 1.56
N ALA A 255 -16.31 -2.57 1.59
CA ALA A 255 -15.59 -1.50 2.29
C ALA A 255 -16.06 -0.10 1.86
N PRO A 256 -16.06 0.90 2.77
CA PRO A 256 -16.52 2.26 2.50
C PRO A 256 -15.47 3.06 1.72
N MET A 257 -15.20 2.65 0.48
CA MET A 257 -14.27 3.32 -0.43
C MET A 257 -15.05 4.01 -1.55
N PRO A 258 -15.22 5.34 -1.52
CA PRO A 258 -16.06 6.07 -2.47
C PRO A 258 -15.42 6.21 -3.86
N ALA A 259 -14.08 6.30 -3.96
CA ALA A 259 -13.39 6.62 -5.21
C ALA A 259 -13.70 5.67 -6.38
N PRO A 260 -13.69 4.32 -6.24
CA PRO A 260 -14.03 3.44 -7.35
C PRO A 260 -15.46 3.60 -7.86
N ARG A 261 -16.41 3.94 -6.98
CA ARG A 261 -17.80 4.21 -7.36
C ARG A 261 -17.92 5.54 -8.10
N ALA A 262 -17.24 6.57 -7.63
CA ALA A 262 -17.18 7.88 -8.28
C ALA A 262 -16.54 7.79 -9.67
N ILE A 263 -15.46 7.00 -9.82
CA ILE A 263 -14.82 6.72 -11.11
C ILE A 263 -15.80 6.06 -12.08
N LEU A 264 -16.52 5.03 -11.63
CA LEU A 264 -17.52 4.35 -12.45
C LEU A 264 -18.62 5.32 -12.89
N ALA A 265 -19.15 6.11 -11.97
CA ALA A 265 -20.21 7.09 -12.26
C ALA A 265 -19.71 8.15 -13.25
N ALA A 266 -18.57 8.78 -13.00
CA ALA A 266 -17.99 9.80 -13.89
C ALA A 266 -17.69 9.24 -15.30
N ALA A 267 -17.20 7.99 -15.39
CA ALA A 267 -16.94 7.34 -16.67
C ALA A 267 -18.22 7.11 -17.49
N VAL A 268 -19.28 6.65 -16.83
CA VAL A 268 -20.56 6.34 -17.49
C VAL A 268 -21.34 7.61 -17.85
N GLU A 269 -21.51 8.53 -16.91
CA GLU A 269 -22.22 9.79 -17.14
C GLU A 269 -21.50 10.67 -18.17
N GLY A 270 -20.15 10.79 -18.05
CA GLY A 270 -19.33 11.55 -18.99
C GLY A 270 -19.31 11.00 -20.41
N ALA A 271 -19.58 9.69 -20.60
CA ALA A 271 -19.68 9.07 -21.92
C ALA A 271 -21.03 9.34 -22.64
N MET A 272 -22.00 9.92 -21.96
CA MET A 272 -23.33 10.26 -22.52
C MET A 272 -23.44 11.70 -23.02
N VAL A 273 -22.44 12.52 -22.76
CA VAL A 273 -22.45 13.96 -23.05
C VAL A 273 -21.19 14.38 -23.82
N ASP A 274 -21.15 15.63 -24.30
CA ASP A 274 -19.95 16.22 -24.91
C ASP A 274 -18.78 16.28 -23.90
N ILE A 275 -17.57 16.54 -24.41
CA ILE A 275 -16.36 16.51 -23.57
C ILE A 275 -16.36 17.60 -22.49
N ASP A 276 -16.86 18.78 -22.80
CA ASP A 276 -16.85 19.92 -21.89
C ASP A 276 -17.81 19.68 -20.72
N THR A 277 -19.01 19.18 -21.01
CA THR A 277 -19.97 18.72 -19.98
C THR A 277 -19.41 17.54 -19.17
N ALA A 278 -18.73 16.60 -19.82
CA ALA A 278 -18.11 15.44 -19.14
C ALA A 278 -17.03 15.87 -18.13
N THR A 279 -16.23 16.88 -18.47
CA THR A 279 -15.22 17.42 -17.55
C THR A 279 -15.85 18.09 -16.32
N GLN A 280 -17.02 18.71 -16.45
CA GLN A 280 -17.78 19.26 -15.31
C GLN A 280 -18.31 18.15 -14.39
N ILE A 281 -18.80 17.04 -14.97
CA ILE A 281 -19.23 15.86 -14.22
C ILE A 281 -18.04 15.29 -13.43
N GLU A 282 -16.90 15.12 -14.06
CA GLU A 282 -15.68 14.64 -13.41
C GLU A 282 -15.26 15.55 -12.25
N THR A 283 -15.31 16.89 -12.42
CA THR A 283 -14.99 17.86 -11.36
C THR A 283 -15.89 17.65 -10.13
N ARG A 284 -17.19 17.49 -10.31
CA ARG A 284 -18.12 17.28 -9.17
C ARG A 284 -17.74 16.03 -8.37
N TYR A 285 -17.46 14.92 -9.04
CA TYR A 285 -17.01 13.70 -8.36
C TYR A 285 -15.64 13.86 -7.71
N PHE A 286 -14.70 14.54 -8.37
CA PHE A 286 -13.38 14.83 -7.80
C PHE A 286 -13.48 15.65 -6.52
N VAL A 287 -14.26 16.75 -6.54
CA VAL A 287 -14.46 17.63 -5.38
C VAL A 287 -15.07 16.86 -4.22
N SER A 288 -16.10 16.03 -4.47
CA SER A 288 -16.71 15.22 -3.41
C SER A 288 -15.75 14.22 -2.77
N LEU A 289 -14.78 13.71 -3.53
CA LEU A 289 -13.75 12.82 -3.00
C LEU A 289 -12.67 13.57 -2.24
N VAL A 290 -12.11 14.62 -2.83
CA VAL A 290 -10.99 15.34 -2.24
C VAL A 290 -11.38 16.08 -0.95
N THR A 291 -12.63 16.54 -0.83
CA THR A 291 -13.17 17.10 0.41
C THR A 291 -13.55 16.03 1.45
N GLY A 292 -13.72 14.79 1.00
CA GLY A 292 -14.12 13.69 1.88
C GLY A 292 -12.98 13.17 2.78
N GLN A 293 -13.35 12.70 3.97
CA GLN A 293 -12.40 12.21 4.97
C GLN A 293 -11.58 11.02 4.49
N VAL A 294 -12.16 10.11 3.68
CA VAL A 294 -11.46 8.90 3.19
C VAL A 294 -10.23 9.26 2.36
N ALA A 295 -10.34 10.22 1.43
CA ALA A 295 -9.19 10.65 0.63
C ALA A 295 -8.10 11.27 1.50
N GLN A 296 -8.47 12.11 2.49
CA GLN A 296 -7.51 12.70 3.43
C GLN A 296 -6.78 11.64 4.25
N ASN A 297 -7.50 10.64 4.75
CA ASN A 297 -6.94 9.52 5.48
C ASN A 297 -5.94 8.73 4.62
N MET A 298 -6.33 8.38 3.40
CA MET A 298 -5.49 7.61 2.50
C MET A 298 -4.27 8.39 2.02
N ILE A 299 -4.40 9.70 1.75
CA ILE A 299 -3.26 10.57 1.42
C ILE A 299 -2.30 10.66 2.62
N LYS A 300 -2.83 10.84 3.85
CA LYS A 300 -1.99 10.86 5.06
C LYS A 300 -1.13 9.61 5.16
N ALA A 301 -1.72 8.42 5.04
CA ALA A 301 -1.00 7.16 5.17
C ALA A 301 -0.10 6.86 3.97
N PHE A 302 -0.67 6.80 2.75
CA PHE A 302 0.03 6.27 1.57
C PHE A 302 0.95 7.28 0.87
N PHE A 303 0.85 8.55 1.22
CA PHE A 303 1.78 9.56 0.75
C PHE A 303 2.67 10.07 1.89
N PHE A 304 2.12 10.75 2.91
CA PHE A 304 2.94 11.40 3.93
C PHE A 304 3.64 10.42 4.86
N ASP A 305 2.90 9.49 5.49
CA ASP A 305 3.48 8.55 6.45
C ASP A 305 4.45 7.59 5.75
N LEU A 306 4.06 7.06 4.58
CA LEU A 306 4.91 6.17 3.80
C LEU A 306 6.16 6.87 3.26
N GLN A 307 6.07 8.16 2.85
CA GLN A 307 7.22 8.96 2.45
C GLN A 307 8.16 9.19 3.63
N HIS A 308 7.64 9.52 4.80
CA HIS A 308 8.41 9.69 6.03
C HIS A 308 9.21 8.41 6.35
N ILE A 309 8.56 7.27 6.37
CA ILE A 309 9.18 5.97 6.64
C ILE A 309 10.26 5.63 5.59
N ASN A 310 9.94 5.78 4.30
CA ASN A 310 10.86 5.46 3.21
C ASN A 310 12.07 6.42 3.14
N ALA A 311 11.93 7.63 3.67
CA ALA A 311 13.03 8.57 3.85
C ALA A 311 13.91 8.26 5.08
N GLY A 312 13.57 7.22 5.85
CA GLY A 312 14.30 6.84 7.06
C GLY A 312 13.88 7.61 8.31
N GLY A 313 12.59 7.99 8.43
CA GLY A 313 12.08 8.79 9.54
C GLY A 313 12.35 8.22 10.94
N SER A 314 12.42 6.90 11.07
CA SER A 314 12.77 6.20 12.32
C SER A 314 14.25 5.73 12.35
N ARG A 315 15.06 6.10 11.35
CA ARG A 315 16.47 5.74 11.29
C ARG A 315 17.30 6.68 12.17
N PRO A 316 18.15 6.15 13.08
CA PRO A 316 19.06 6.98 13.86
C PRO A 316 20.02 7.79 12.98
N ASP A 317 20.26 9.03 13.37
CA ASP A 317 21.21 9.93 12.71
C ASP A 317 22.65 9.61 13.06
N GLY A 318 23.60 10.07 12.23
CA GLY A 318 25.03 9.98 12.49
C GLY A 318 25.70 8.67 12.09
N TYR A 319 24.96 7.76 11.44
CA TYR A 319 25.51 6.52 10.92
C TYR A 319 25.55 6.52 9.40
N ASP A 320 26.67 6.02 8.85
CA ASP A 320 26.82 5.85 7.40
C ASP A 320 25.77 4.89 6.84
N LYS A 321 25.43 5.07 5.56
CA LYS A 321 24.49 4.18 4.89
C LYS A 321 25.07 2.77 4.77
N TYR A 322 24.37 1.80 5.32
CA TYR A 322 24.75 0.40 5.26
C TYR A 322 24.25 -0.29 3.99
N THR A 323 25.07 -1.19 3.46
CA THR A 323 24.68 -2.05 2.35
C THR A 323 25.10 -3.49 2.70
N ALA A 324 24.14 -4.34 3.00
CA ALA A 324 24.38 -5.76 3.24
C ALA A 324 24.94 -6.41 1.97
N LYS A 325 26.02 -7.17 2.09
CA LYS A 325 26.69 -7.86 0.99
C LYS A 325 26.40 -9.35 1.02
N LYS A 326 26.56 -9.97 2.19
CA LYS A 326 26.37 -11.40 2.41
C LYS A 326 25.45 -11.63 3.60
N VAL A 327 24.26 -12.18 3.35
CA VAL A 327 23.22 -12.42 4.36
C VAL A 327 23.21 -13.90 4.73
N GLY A 328 23.26 -14.19 6.02
CA GLY A 328 23.08 -15.55 6.54
C GLY A 328 21.63 -15.75 6.99
N VAL A 329 20.96 -16.76 6.45
CA VAL A 329 19.62 -17.15 6.86
C VAL A 329 19.66 -18.51 7.54
N ILE A 330 19.18 -18.58 8.79
CA ILE A 330 19.14 -19.81 9.58
C ILE A 330 17.72 -20.34 9.65
N GLY A 331 17.49 -21.55 9.17
CA GLY A 331 16.18 -22.15 8.97
C GLY A 331 15.69 -21.92 7.53
N ALA A 332 15.61 -22.99 6.75
CA ALA A 332 15.19 -22.98 5.35
C ALA A 332 13.71 -23.36 5.17
N GLY A 333 12.90 -23.19 6.25
CA GLY A 333 11.45 -23.31 6.20
C GLY A 333 10.80 -22.23 5.35
N MET A 334 9.48 -22.13 5.45
CA MET A 334 8.67 -21.19 4.64
C MET A 334 9.17 -19.72 4.75
N MET A 335 9.48 -19.26 5.97
CA MET A 335 9.94 -17.88 6.18
C MET A 335 11.37 -17.68 5.70
N GLY A 336 12.33 -18.51 6.14
CA GLY A 336 13.73 -18.36 5.77
C GLY A 336 13.98 -18.53 4.28
N ALA A 337 13.32 -19.47 3.61
CA ALA A 337 13.39 -19.63 2.16
C ALA A 337 12.95 -18.37 1.41
N ALA A 338 11.89 -17.73 1.89
CA ALA A 338 11.36 -16.52 1.28
C ALA A 338 12.19 -15.26 1.62
N ILE A 339 12.79 -15.19 2.83
CA ILE A 339 13.75 -14.14 3.22
C ILE A 339 15.00 -14.26 2.34
N ALA A 340 15.52 -15.48 2.12
CA ALA A 340 16.64 -15.72 1.21
C ALA A 340 16.34 -15.22 -0.22
N TYR A 341 15.14 -15.48 -0.72
CA TYR A 341 14.72 -15.01 -2.05
C TYR A 341 14.73 -13.49 -2.17
N VAL A 342 14.13 -12.76 -1.22
CA VAL A 342 14.05 -11.29 -1.32
C VAL A 342 15.43 -10.64 -1.14
N SER A 343 16.31 -11.21 -0.33
CA SER A 343 17.71 -10.77 -0.16
C SER A 343 18.52 -10.98 -1.44
N ALA A 344 18.47 -12.19 -2.03
CA ALA A 344 19.13 -12.50 -3.29
C ALA A 344 18.61 -11.63 -4.46
N LYS A 345 17.32 -11.37 -4.50
CA LYS A 345 16.69 -10.50 -5.49
C LYS A 345 17.13 -9.03 -5.39
N ALA A 346 17.54 -8.60 -4.21
CA ALA A 346 18.14 -7.29 -3.98
C ALA A 346 19.64 -7.24 -4.33
N GLY A 347 20.24 -8.38 -4.75
CA GLY A 347 21.62 -8.48 -5.20
C GLY A 347 22.61 -8.95 -4.13
N MET A 348 22.13 -9.41 -2.97
CA MET A 348 22.97 -9.91 -1.88
C MET A 348 23.29 -11.38 -2.07
N ASP A 349 24.48 -11.83 -1.69
CA ASP A 349 24.80 -13.25 -1.56
C ASP A 349 24.15 -13.80 -0.28
N VAL A 350 23.59 -15.01 -0.35
CA VAL A 350 22.80 -15.59 0.75
C VAL A 350 23.31 -16.98 1.09
N VAL A 351 23.68 -17.18 2.34
CA VAL A 351 23.93 -18.50 2.93
C VAL A 351 22.64 -18.97 3.58
N LEU A 352 22.06 -20.05 3.08
CA LEU A 352 20.80 -20.62 3.59
C LEU A 352 21.08 -21.91 4.34
N LYS A 353 21.13 -21.84 5.68
CA LYS A 353 21.44 -22.99 6.54
C LYS A 353 20.20 -23.66 7.11
N ASP A 354 20.21 -24.99 7.13
CA ASP A 354 19.24 -25.78 7.88
C ASP A 354 19.93 -26.94 8.60
N ILE A 355 19.20 -27.76 9.34
CA ILE A 355 19.73 -28.92 10.09
C ILE A 355 20.20 -30.05 9.18
N ASP A 356 19.61 -30.15 7.97
CA ASP A 356 20.04 -31.11 6.95
C ASP A 356 20.08 -30.42 5.57
N ILE A 357 20.95 -30.94 4.69
CA ILE A 357 21.19 -30.32 3.37
C ILE A 357 19.98 -30.40 2.45
N GLU A 358 19.14 -31.41 2.58
CA GLU A 358 17.94 -31.55 1.75
C GLU A 358 16.87 -30.53 2.18
N ALA A 359 16.79 -30.19 3.48
CA ALA A 359 15.95 -29.09 3.95
C ALA A 359 16.43 -27.74 3.38
N ALA A 360 17.72 -27.47 3.42
CA ALA A 360 18.32 -26.26 2.85
C ALA A 360 18.09 -26.16 1.33
N LYS A 361 18.23 -27.26 0.58
CA LYS A 361 17.94 -27.32 -0.86
C LYS A 361 16.43 -27.11 -1.16
N ARG A 362 15.55 -27.71 -0.35
CA ARG A 362 14.08 -27.46 -0.48
C ARG A 362 13.77 -25.98 -0.28
N GLY A 363 14.47 -25.30 0.64
CA GLY A 363 14.37 -23.85 0.81
C GLY A 363 14.75 -23.08 -0.44
N LYS A 364 15.87 -23.45 -1.11
CA LYS A 364 16.26 -22.84 -2.39
C LYS A 364 15.23 -23.11 -3.50
N ASN A 365 14.62 -24.30 -3.55
CA ASN A 365 13.58 -24.65 -4.52
C ASN A 365 12.34 -23.75 -4.46
N TYR A 366 12.08 -23.09 -3.32
CA TYR A 366 11.06 -22.05 -3.23
C TYR A 366 11.37 -20.88 -4.18
N SER A 367 12.63 -20.42 -4.20
CA SER A 367 13.08 -19.35 -5.11
C SER A 367 13.02 -19.78 -6.57
N GLU A 368 13.41 -21.02 -6.89
CA GLU A 368 13.30 -21.58 -8.24
C GLU A 368 11.88 -21.55 -8.76
N LYS A 369 10.89 -21.96 -7.96
CA LYS A 369 9.47 -21.92 -8.33
C LYS A 369 8.94 -20.49 -8.54
N LEU A 370 9.44 -19.49 -7.80
CA LEU A 370 9.06 -18.09 -8.00
C LEU A 370 9.64 -17.56 -9.32
N GLU A 371 10.90 -17.86 -9.60
CA GLU A 371 11.57 -17.44 -10.84
C GLU A 371 10.96 -18.11 -12.09
N GLU A 372 10.62 -19.40 -12.03
CA GLU A 372 9.86 -20.06 -13.10
C GLU A 372 8.54 -19.34 -13.42
N LYS A 373 7.80 -18.93 -12.39
CA LYS A 373 6.56 -18.18 -12.57
C LYS A 373 6.82 -16.79 -13.15
N ALA A 374 7.91 -16.14 -12.76
CA ALA A 374 8.30 -14.84 -13.27
C ALA A 374 8.71 -14.93 -14.76
N LEU A 375 9.48 -15.95 -15.15
CA LEU A 375 9.85 -16.25 -16.53
C LEU A 375 8.61 -16.49 -17.41
N LYS A 376 7.70 -17.38 -16.98
CA LYS A 376 6.45 -17.67 -17.70
C LYS A 376 5.56 -16.44 -17.92
N ARG A 377 5.72 -15.41 -17.08
CA ARG A 377 4.97 -14.14 -17.15
C ARG A 377 5.75 -13.01 -17.83
N GLY A 378 6.96 -13.28 -18.35
CA GLY A 378 7.82 -12.27 -18.96
C GLY A 378 8.30 -11.17 -18.00
N LYS A 379 8.33 -11.46 -16.69
CA LYS A 379 8.74 -10.48 -15.67
C LYS A 379 10.25 -10.46 -15.41
N THR A 380 10.97 -11.47 -15.88
CA THR A 380 12.42 -11.60 -15.79
C THR A 380 12.94 -12.33 -17.02
N THR A 381 14.27 -12.31 -17.23
CA THR A 381 14.95 -13.12 -18.27
C THR A 381 15.63 -14.33 -17.64
N GLN A 382 15.96 -15.35 -18.45
CA GLN A 382 16.66 -16.54 -17.97
C GLN A 382 17.98 -16.17 -17.29
N GLU A 383 18.78 -15.31 -17.92
CA GLU A 383 20.05 -14.83 -17.39
C GLU A 383 19.92 -14.19 -15.98
N LYS A 384 18.97 -13.27 -15.80
CA LYS A 384 18.71 -12.63 -14.50
C LYS A 384 18.19 -13.60 -13.45
N SER A 385 17.40 -14.58 -13.88
CA SER A 385 16.92 -15.65 -13.01
C SER A 385 18.07 -16.53 -12.51
N ASP A 386 18.97 -16.95 -13.43
CA ASP A 386 20.14 -17.77 -13.12
C ASP A 386 21.10 -17.01 -12.18
N GLU A 387 21.34 -15.72 -12.43
CA GLU A 387 22.14 -14.87 -11.54
C GLU A 387 21.55 -14.77 -10.12
N LEU A 388 20.22 -14.61 -10.01
CA LEU A 388 19.54 -14.55 -8.70
C LEU A 388 19.71 -15.89 -7.96
N LEU A 389 19.42 -17.00 -8.62
CA LEU A 389 19.48 -18.33 -8.00
C LEU A 389 20.91 -18.74 -7.64
N ALA A 390 21.92 -18.28 -8.39
CA ALA A 390 23.32 -18.50 -8.06
C ALA A 390 23.77 -17.83 -6.75
N ARG A 391 23.08 -16.77 -6.31
CA ARG A 391 23.37 -16.08 -5.03
C ARG A 391 22.93 -16.86 -3.80
N ILE A 392 22.07 -17.89 -3.92
CA ILE A 392 21.55 -18.63 -2.78
C ILE A 392 22.34 -19.94 -2.61
N HIS A 393 23.07 -20.05 -1.50
CA HIS A 393 23.96 -21.16 -1.17
C HIS A 393 23.40 -22.00 -0.01
N PRO A 394 22.74 -23.15 -0.30
CA PRO A 394 22.27 -24.06 0.73
C PRO A 394 23.44 -24.74 1.45
N THR A 395 23.39 -24.77 2.78
CA THR A 395 24.42 -25.40 3.59
C THR A 395 23.89 -25.99 4.90
N VAL A 396 24.71 -26.82 5.52
CA VAL A 396 24.58 -27.29 6.91
C VAL A 396 25.74 -26.82 7.78
N ASP A 397 26.82 -26.31 7.17
CA ASP A 397 28.05 -25.94 7.84
C ASP A 397 28.00 -24.49 8.36
N PRO A 398 28.15 -24.28 9.69
CA PRO A 398 28.28 -22.93 10.25
C PRO A 398 29.47 -22.13 9.69
N GLN A 399 30.54 -22.80 9.23
CA GLN A 399 31.73 -22.12 8.69
C GLN A 399 31.47 -21.36 7.39
N ASP A 400 30.41 -21.70 6.63
CA ASP A 400 30.00 -20.98 5.43
C ASP A 400 29.49 -19.57 5.74
N PHE A 401 29.23 -19.27 7.03
CA PHE A 401 28.86 -17.92 7.49
C PHE A 401 30.06 -16.96 7.58
N ALA A 402 31.28 -17.39 7.29
CA ALA A 402 32.43 -16.49 7.18
C ALA A 402 32.15 -15.37 6.17
N GLY A 403 32.35 -14.11 6.57
CA GLY A 403 32.06 -12.93 5.76
C GLY A 403 30.57 -12.52 5.71
N VAL A 404 29.70 -13.16 6.48
CA VAL A 404 28.31 -12.72 6.64
C VAL A 404 28.27 -11.45 7.51
N ASP A 405 27.61 -10.40 7.00
CA ASP A 405 27.48 -9.10 7.67
C ASP A 405 26.07 -8.85 8.26
N LEU A 406 25.11 -9.70 7.92
CA LEU A 406 23.75 -9.71 8.49
C LEU A 406 23.23 -11.15 8.61
N VAL A 407 22.83 -11.55 9.80
CA VAL A 407 22.16 -12.84 10.07
C VAL A 407 20.67 -12.62 10.29
N ILE A 408 19.83 -13.49 9.72
CA ILE A 408 18.39 -13.54 10.01
C ILE A 408 18.03 -14.98 10.38
N GLU A 409 17.71 -15.19 11.64
CA GLU A 409 17.28 -16.46 12.18
C GLU A 409 15.75 -16.61 11.97
N ALA A 410 15.34 -17.71 11.36
CA ALA A 410 13.95 -18.10 11.08
C ALA A 410 13.74 -19.61 11.40
N ALA A 411 14.39 -20.10 12.44
CA ALA A 411 14.28 -21.46 12.93
C ALA A 411 13.03 -21.67 13.77
N PHE A 412 12.91 -22.83 14.42
CA PHE A 412 11.76 -23.17 15.26
C PHE A 412 11.61 -22.19 16.43
N GLU A 413 10.34 -21.85 16.77
CA GLU A 413 9.99 -20.86 17.79
C GLU A 413 10.20 -21.43 19.22
N SER A 414 11.47 -21.45 19.64
CA SER A 414 11.94 -21.86 20.96
C SER A 414 13.18 -21.08 21.32
N VAL A 415 13.23 -20.50 22.53
CA VAL A 415 14.38 -19.75 23.05
C VAL A 415 15.65 -20.60 22.99
N GLU A 416 15.59 -21.86 23.42
CA GLU A 416 16.73 -22.77 23.44
C GLU A 416 17.30 -23.03 22.03
N VAL A 417 16.42 -23.29 21.06
CA VAL A 417 16.82 -23.50 19.66
C VAL A 417 17.48 -22.25 19.09
N LYS A 418 16.88 -21.08 19.33
CA LYS A 418 17.39 -19.81 18.84
C LYS A 418 18.77 -19.48 19.45
N HIS A 419 18.94 -19.65 20.75
CA HIS A 419 20.24 -19.48 21.40
C HIS A 419 21.31 -20.40 20.79
N LYS A 420 20.99 -21.68 20.60
CA LYS A 420 21.93 -22.66 20.03
C LYS A 420 22.41 -22.27 18.64
N VAL A 421 21.47 -21.88 17.74
CA VAL A 421 21.85 -21.58 16.36
C VAL A 421 22.63 -20.26 16.23
N PHE A 422 22.42 -19.29 17.13
CA PHE A 422 23.28 -18.10 17.18
C PHE A 422 24.69 -18.44 17.71
N GLN A 423 24.81 -19.28 18.75
CA GLN A 423 26.08 -19.69 19.31
C GLN A 423 26.96 -20.48 18.31
N GLU A 424 26.35 -21.15 17.32
CA GLU A 424 27.07 -21.86 16.26
C GLU A 424 27.76 -20.91 15.27
N ILE A 425 27.26 -19.68 15.10
CA ILE A 425 27.70 -18.78 14.00
C ILE A 425 28.30 -17.46 14.48
N GLU A 426 28.07 -17.02 15.72
CA GLU A 426 28.44 -15.67 16.15
C GLU A 426 29.94 -15.39 16.14
N ASP A 427 30.77 -16.42 16.28
CA ASP A 427 32.24 -16.34 16.18
C ASP A 427 32.75 -16.50 14.74
N VAL A 428 31.87 -16.83 13.77
CA VAL A 428 32.24 -17.08 12.37
C VAL A 428 31.87 -15.88 11.48
N VAL A 429 30.80 -15.18 11.79
CA VAL A 429 30.33 -13.99 11.04
C VAL A 429 31.28 -12.81 11.24
N GLU A 430 31.09 -11.75 10.45
CA GLU A 430 31.85 -10.50 10.62
C GLU A 430 31.73 -9.96 12.06
N PRO A 431 32.81 -9.35 12.60
CA PRO A 431 32.81 -8.87 14.00
C PRO A 431 31.73 -7.86 14.34
N ASP A 432 31.22 -7.13 13.36
CA ASP A 432 30.15 -6.14 13.47
C ASP A 432 28.87 -6.57 12.75
N ALA A 433 28.74 -7.87 12.47
CA ALA A 433 27.54 -8.42 11.84
C ALA A 433 26.30 -8.24 12.72
N VAL A 434 25.20 -7.87 12.09
CA VAL A 434 23.89 -7.83 12.74
C VAL A 434 23.40 -9.25 13.03
N LEU A 435 22.90 -9.49 14.25
CA LEU A 435 22.28 -10.74 14.67
C LEU A 435 20.76 -10.54 14.77
N GLY A 436 20.02 -10.91 13.73
CA GLY A 436 18.58 -10.71 13.62
C GLY A 436 17.76 -11.96 13.87
N SER A 437 16.66 -11.86 14.62
CA SER A 437 15.68 -12.93 14.76
C SER A 437 14.34 -12.57 14.13
N ASN A 438 13.77 -13.51 13.35
CA ASN A 438 12.43 -13.38 12.74
C ASN A 438 11.31 -13.91 13.67
N THR A 439 11.54 -13.98 14.98
CA THR A 439 10.49 -14.34 15.93
C THR A 439 9.28 -13.43 15.78
N SER A 440 8.08 -13.96 16.03
CA SER A 440 6.83 -13.18 16.01
C SER A 440 6.34 -12.77 17.39
N THR A 441 6.82 -13.43 18.46
CA THR A 441 6.25 -13.26 19.80
C THR A 441 7.28 -13.31 20.94
N LEU A 442 8.45 -13.94 20.73
CA LEU A 442 9.45 -14.06 21.79
C LEU A 442 10.17 -12.72 22.02
N PRO A 443 10.28 -12.24 23.28
CA PRO A 443 10.95 -10.99 23.57
C PRO A 443 12.40 -10.98 23.09
N ILE A 444 12.78 -9.97 22.35
CA ILE A 444 14.11 -9.79 21.76
C ILE A 444 15.17 -9.63 22.85
N THR A 445 14.84 -8.93 23.93
CA THR A 445 15.72 -8.75 25.10
C THR A 445 16.13 -10.08 25.71
N SER A 446 15.15 -11.01 25.87
CA SER A 446 15.43 -12.35 26.40
C SER A 446 16.25 -13.21 25.42
N LEU A 447 15.98 -13.10 24.12
CA LEU A 447 16.77 -13.81 23.11
C LEU A 447 18.21 -13.31 23.04
N ALA A 448 18.43 -12.01 23.28
CA ALA A 448 19.77 -11.41 23.30
C ALA A 448 20.64 -11.91 24.46
N GLU A 449 20.09 -12.54 25.50
CA GLU A 449 20.85 -13.15 26.57
C GLU A 449 21.65 -14.39 26.13
N GLY A 450 21.26 -15.00 25.01
CA GLY A 450 21.90 -16.18 24.43
C GLY A 450 23.09 -15.88 23.53
N VAL A 451 23.44 -14.61 23.28
CA VAL A 451 24.56 -14.20 22.42
C VAL A 451 25.57 -13.36 23.18
N LYS A 452 26.81 -13.36 22.73
CA LYS A 452 27.91 -12.60 23.34
C LYS A 452 27.77 -11.08 23.09
N ARG A 453 27.26 -10.72 21.89
CA ARG A 453 27.15 -9.34 21.40
C ARG A 453 25.70 -8.90 21.41
N ALA A 454 25.14 -8.73 22.62
CA ALA A 454 23.73 -8.36 22.78
C ALA A 454 23.36 -6.99 22.17
N GLU A 455 24.32 -6.08 22.01
CA GLU A 455 24.17 -4.79 21.34
C GLU A 455 23.99 -4.91 19.83
N ASP A 456 24.42 -6.04 19.22
CA ASP A 456 24.26 -6.34 17.81
C ASP A 456 22.98 -7.15 17.52
N PHE A 457 22.22 -7.49 18.58
CA PHE A 457 21.01 -8.30 18.46
C PHE A 457 19.75 -7.45 18.28
N ILE A 458 18.87 -7.86 17.34
CA ILE A 458 17.66 -7.11 16.96
C ILE A 458 16.57 -8.05 16.42
N GLY A 459 15.30 -7.69 16.59
CA GLY A 459 14.19 -8.36 15.92
C GLY A 459 14.00 -7.86 14.50
N ILE A 460 13.77 -8.79 13.55
CA ILE A 460 13.48 -8.51 12.14
C ILE A 460 12.29 -9.37 11.72
N HIS A 461 11.10 -8.94 12.09
CA HIS A 461 9.88 -9.69 11.89
C HIS A 461 9.29 -9.46 10.49
N PHE A 462 9.35 -10.51 9.67
CA PHE A 462 8.74 -10.56 8.34
C PHE A 462 7.33 -11.17 8.40
N PHE A 463 6.49 -10.77 7.46
CA PHE A 463 5.12 -11.26 7.33
C PHE A 463 4.97 -12.24 6.16
N SER A 464 4.19 -13.30 6.36
CA SER A 464 3.95 -14.32 5.34
C SER A 464 2.80 -13.93 4.40
N PRO A 465 2.94 -14.15 3.07
CA PRO A 465 4.14 -14.60 2.34
C PRO A 465 5.13 -13.45 2.11
N VAL A 466 6.41 -13.68 2.45
CA VAL A 466 7.46 -12.65 2.46
C VAL A 466 7.62 -11.95 1.10
N ASP A 467 7.50 -12.68 -0.01
CA ASP A 467 7.62 -12.14 -1.37
C ASP A 467 6.52 -11.13 -1.74
N LYS A 468 5.40 -11.11 -0.98
CA LYS A 468 4.23 -10.24 -1.24
C LYS A 468 4.00 -9.20 -0.17
N MET A 469 4.26 -9.53 1.09
CA MET A 469 4.00 -8.62 2.20
C MET A 469 5.02 -7.47 2.22
N PRO A 470 4.55 -6.21 2.24
CA PRO A 470 5.45 -5.07 2.09
C PRO A 470 6.18 -4.68 3.39
N LEU A 471 5.70 -5.11 4.55
CA LEU A 471 6.17 -4.66 5.87
C LEU A 471 7.28 -5.54 6.42
N VAL A 472 8.21 -4.91 7.14
CA VAL A 472 9.08 -5.53 8.14
C VAL A 472 8.94 -4.75 9.44
N GLU A 473 8.61 -5.41 10.53
CA GLU A 473 8.60 -4.86 11.88
C GLU A 473 9.98 -5.08 12.51
N ILE A 474 10.65 -3.99 12.84
CA ILE A 474 11.99 -3.99 13.43
C ILE A 474 11.85 -3.76 14.93
N ILE A 475 12.32 -4.69 15.75
CA ILE A 475 12.12 -4.68 17.18
C ILE A 475 13.44 -4.41 17.91
N ARG A 476 13.48 -3.30 18.65
CA ARG A 476 14.62 -2.94 19.51
C ARG A 476 14.53 -3.69 20.84
N GLY A 477 15.48 -4.56 21.11
CA GLY A 477 15.71 -5.09 22.46
C GLY A 477 16.36 -4.04 23.37
N ALA A 478 16.35 -4.28 24.67
CA ALA A 478 16.88 -3.34 25.66
C ALA A 478 18.34 -2.94 25.44
N LYS A 479 19.15 -3.80 24.83
CA LYS A 479 20.57 -3.55 24.55
C LYS A 479 20.88 -3.24 23.09
N THR A 480 19.92 -3.35 22.19
CA THR A 480 20.10 -3.09 20.75
C THR A 480 20.65 -1.69 20.49
N SER A 481 21.79 -1.59 19.81
CA SER A 481 22.43 -0.31 19.50
C SER A 481 21.75 0.43 18.37
N ASP A 482 21.88 1.77 18.34
CA ASP A 482 21.39 2.59 17.24
C ASP A 482 22.10 2.29 15.91
N ALA A 483 23.36 1.87 15.96
CA ALA A 483 24.13 1.44 14.79
C ALA A 483 23.47 0.22 14.10
N VAL A 484 23.04 -0.75 14.87
CA VAL A 484 22.37 -1.95 14.37
C VAL A 484 20.98 -1.62 13.83
N LEU A 485 20.23 -0.77 14.53
CA LEU A 485 18.93 -0.30 14.04
C LEU A 485 19.05 0.40 12.69
N ALA A 486 20.05 1.29 12.53
CA ALA A 486 20.31 1.97 11.25
C ALA A 486 20.64 0.97 10.13
N LYS A 487 21.50 -0.05 10.40
CA LYS A 487 21.83 -1.11 9.44
C LYS A 487 20.59 -1.89 8.99
N VAL A 488 19.70 -2.26 9.90
CA VAL A 488 18.50 -3.06 9.59
C VAL A 488 17.45 -2.26 8.83
N ILE A 489 17.29 -0.97 9.13
CA ILE A 489 16.43 -0.08 8.34
C ILE A 489 16.96 0.01 6.90
N ASP A 490 18.28 0.24 6.72
CA ASP A 490 18.89 0.31 5.39
C ASP A 490 18.73 -1.01 4.61
N TYR A 491 18.94 -2.16 5.25
CA TYR A 491 18.69 -3.47 4.66
C TYR A 491 17.22 -3.63 4.23
N THR A 492 16.28 -3.27 5.10
CA THR A 492 14.84 -3.39 4.82
C THR A 492 14.43 -2.57 3.60
N LEU A 493 14.93 -1.33 3.50
CA LEU A 493 14.70 -0.47 2.33
C LEU A 493 15.38 -1.05 1.06
N ALA A 494 16.56 -1.65 1.17
CA ALA A 494 17.28 -2.26 0.05
C ALA A 494 16.51 -3.45 -0.56
N ILE A 495 15.86 -4.27 0.27
CA ILE A 495 14.98 -5.36 -0.20
C ILE A 495 13.59 -4.87 -0.62
N LYS A 496 13.39 -3.54 -0.70
CA LYS A 496 12.14 -2.87 -1.11
C LYS A 496 10.94 -3.19 -0.21
N LYS A 497 11.20 -3.27 1.09
CA LYS A 497 10.15 -3.36 2.10
C LYS A 497 10.10 -2.10 2.95
N THR A 498 8.97 -1.89 3.58
CA THR A 498 8.70 -0.75 4.44
C THR A 498 9.05 -1.10 5.89
N PRO A 499 10.06 -0.48 6.51
CA PRO A 499 10.39 -0.71 7.91
C PRO A 499 9.44 0.06 8.83
N ILE A 500 8.98 -0.55 9.91
CA ILE A 500 8.48 0.14 11.10
C ILE A 500 9.36 -0.22 12.28
N VAL A 501 9.53 0.69 13.23
CA VAL A 501 10.36 0.49 14.41
C VAL A 501 9.51 0.43 15.66
N VAL A 502 9.68 -0.62 16.44
CA VAL A 502 8.98 -0.83 17.71
C VAL A 502 9.99 -1.22 18.81
N ASN A 503 9.63 -0.99 20.06
CA ASN A 503 10.39 -1.48 21.20
C ASN A 503 9.92 -2.88 21.61
N ASP A 504 10.80 -3.60 22.26
CA ASP A 504 10.57 -4.98 22.67
C ASP A 504 9.42 -5.11 23.66
N HIS A 505 8.48 -5.96 23.33
CA HIS A 505 7.35 -6.36 24.15
C HIS A 505 6.83 -7.72 23.63
N ARG A 506 6.19 -8.50 24.49
CA ARG A 506 5.58 -9.76 24.05
C ARG A 506 4.51 -9.53 22.97
N GLY A 507 4.70 -10.12 21.77
CA GLY A 507 3.84 -9.94 20.61
C GLY A 507 4.06 -8.61 19.89
N PHE A 508 5.06 -7.82 20.30
CA PHE A 508 5.45 -6.54 19.71
C PHE A 508 4.25 -5.60 19.50
N PHE A 509 4.19 -4.89 18.39
CA PHE A 509 3.02 -4.08 18.03
C PHE A 509 2.02 -4.89 17.19
N THR A 510 2.47 -5.48 16.08
CA THR A 510 1.56 -6.05 15.09
C THR A 510 0.84 -7.30 15.57
N SER A 511 1.54 -8.28 16.15
CA SER A 511 0.92 -9.51 16.64
C SER A 511 0.00 -9.26 17.84
N ARG A 512 0.35 -8.29 18.68
CA ARG A 512 -0.45 -7.87 19.82
C ARG A 512 -1.76 -7.24 19.38
N VAL A 513 -1.73 -6.31 18.45
CA VAL A 513 -2.91 -5.56 17.98
C VAL A 513 -3.85 -6.46 17.18
N ILE A 514 -3.35 -7.25 16.20
CA ILE A 514 -4.22 -8.16 15.42
C ILE A 514 -4.89 -9.23 16.30
N GLY A 515 -4.24 -9.62 17.40
CA GLY A 515 -4.81 -10.55 18.36
C GLY A 515 -6.14 -10.05 18.93
N THR A 516 -6.30 -8.75 19.17
CA THR A 516 -7.55 -8.18 19.70
C THR A 516 -8.69 -8.24 18.69
N PHE A 517 -8.43 -7.97 17.41
CA PHE A 517 -9.39 -8.12 16.32
C PHE A 517 -9.94 -9.55 16.22
N ILE A 518 -9.03 -10.52 16.23
CA ILE A 518 -9.37 -11.94 16.12
C ILE A 518 -10.17 -12.39 17.36
N ASN A 519 -9.67 -12.05 18.54
CA ASN A 519 -10.32 -12.44 19.79
C ASN A 519 -11.73 -11.85 19.90
N GLU A 520 -11.93 -10.60 19.51
CA GLU A 520 -13.25 -9.96 19.56
C GLU A 520 -14.26 -10.65 18.64
N ALA A 521 -13.84 -10.99 17.43
CA ALA A 521 -14.69 -11.73 16.50
C ALA A 521 -15.04 -13.14 17.00
N ILE A 522 -14.09 -13.85 17.61
CA ILE A 522 -14.32 -15.18 18.19
C ILE A 522 -15.22 -15.09 19.42
N ALA A 523 -15.05 -14.08 20.27
CA ALA A 523 -15.90 -13.87 21.43
C ALA A 523 -17.37 -13.66 21.03
N ALA A 524 -17.61 -12.89 19.95
CA ALA A 524 -18.96 -12.69 19.42
C ALA A 524 -19.62 -14.01 18.97
N VAL A 525 -18.86 -15.02 18.49
CA VAL A 525 -19.38 -16.35 18.23
C VAL A 525 -19.89 -16.98 19.53
N GLY A 526 -19.08 -16.92 20.60
CA GLY A 526 -19.43 -17.42 21.93
C GLY A 526 -20.67 -16.75 22.54
N GLU A 527 -20.90 -15.48 22.22
CA GLU A 527 -22.07 -14.68 22.62
C GLU A 527 -23.35 -15.08 21.84
N GLY A 528 -23.28 -15.94 20.84
CA GLY A 528 -24.40 -16.35 20.01
C GLY A 528 -24.71 -15.44 18.84
N VAL A 529 -23.79 -14.58 18.44
CA VAL A 529 -23.88 -13.80 17.19
C VAL A 529 -23.68 -14.75 16.01
N GLU A 530 -24.43 -14.55 14.93
CA GLU A 530 -24.32 -15.38 13.72
C GLU A 530 -22.93 -15.27 13.07
N PRO A 531 -22.18 -16.37 12.91
CA PRO A 531 -20.81 -16.33 12.34
C PRO A 531 -20.73 -15.67 10.96
N ALA A 532 -21.71 -15.87 10.09
CA ALA A 532 -21.75 -15.22 8.78
C ALA A 532 -21.91 -13.69 8.88
N PHE A 533 -22.60 -13.19 9.90
CA PHE A 533 -22.74 -11.76 10.17
C PHE A 533 -21.42 -11.17 10.64
N ILE A 534 -20.68 -11.87 11.53
CA ILE A 534 -19.34 -11.45 12.00
C ILE A 534 -18.36 -11.35 10.82
N GLU A 535 -18.36 -12.37 9.95
CA GLU A 535 -17.52 -12.39 8.75
C GLU A 535 -17.84 -11.24 7.80
N GLN A 536 -19.13 -10.95 7.57
CA GLN A 536 -19.55 -9.82 6.76
C GLN A 536 -19.18 -8.48 7.38
N ALA A 537 -19.26 -8.33 8.69
CA ALA A 537 -18.87 -7.12 9.39
C ALA A 537 -17.36 -6.83 9.20
N GLY A 538 -16.50 -7.83 9.36
CA GLY A 538 -15.06 -7.70 9.10
C GLY A 538 -14.74 -7.33 7.66
N GLN A 539 -15.38 -7.98 6.68
CA GLN A 539 -15.19 -7.65 5.27
C GLN A 539 -15.65 -6.24 4.92
N GLN A 540 -16.83 -5.83 5.41
CA GLN A 540 -17.38 -4.50 5.12
C GLN A 540 -16.69 -3.39 5.91
N ALA A 541 -16.05 -3.70 7.04
CA ALA A 541 -15.11 -2.80 7.70
C ALA A 541 -13.90 -2.47 6.79
N GLY A 542 -13.56 -3.35 5.87
CA GLY A 542 -12.47 -3.18 4.92
C GLY A 542 -11.24 -4.06 5.17
N TYR A 543 -11.33 -5.03 6.07
CA TYR A 543 -10.25 -5.99 6.30
C TYR A 543 -10.02 -6.89 5.07
N PRO A 544 -8.76 -7.19 4.72
CA PRO A 544 -8.44 -8.03 3.57
C PRO A 544 -8.89 -9.48 3.72
N ALA A 545 -8.96 -9.97 4.96
CA ALA A 545 -9.48 -11.30 5.32
C ALA A 545 -10.58 -11.14 6.38
N ALA A 546 -11.63 -11.94 6.27
CA ALA A 546 -12.65 -12.02 7.31
C ALA A 546 -12.09 -12.68 8.59
N PRO A 547 -12.53 -12.32 9.81
CA PRO A 547 -11.83 -12.66 11.04
C PRO A 547 -11.79 -14.16 11.35
N LEU A 548 -12.89 -14.90 11.18
CA LEU A 548 -12.91 -16.34 11.44
C LEU A 548 -12.14 -17.13 10.37
N GLN A 549 -12.15 -16.63 9.12
CA GLN A 549 -11.27 -17.15 8.07
C GLN A 549 -9.80 -16.98 8.45
N LEU A 550 -9.41 -15.79 8.93
CA LEU A 550 -8.04 -15.49 9.33
C LEU A 550 -7.62 -16.37 10.51
N SER A 551 -8.51 -16.61 11.47
CA SER A 551 -8.26 -17.50 12.62
C SER A 551 -7.89 -18.92 12.16
N ASP A 552 -8.63 -19.47 11.19
CA ASP A 552 -8.32 -20.78 10.61
C ASP A 552 -6.97 -20.81 9.86
N GLU A 553 -6.58 -19.71 9.21
CA GLU A 553 -5.30 -19.60 8.52
C GLU A 553 -4.10 -19.50 9.48
N LEU A 554 -4.30 -18.90 10.66
CA LEU A 554 -3.28 -18.75 11.71
C LEU A 554 -3.14 -19.99 12.62
N LYS A 555 -4.07 -20.92 12.60
CA LYS A 555 -4.22 -22.10 13.47
C LYS A 555 -4.65 -21.76 14.90
N LEU A 556 -5.71 -22.39 15.34
CA LEU A 556 -6.29 -22.19 16.67
C LEU A 556 -5.37 -22.71 17.79
N GLY A 557 -4.66 -23.82 17.56
CA GLY A 557 -3.68 -24.35 18.50
C GLY A 557 -2.49 -23.41 18.74
N LEU A 558 -2.09 -22.63 17.72
CA LEU A 558 -1.07 -21.59 17.90
C LEU A 558 -1.59 -20.45 18.78
N MET A 559 -2.84 -20.03 18.58
CA MET A 559 -3.48 -19.00 19.42
C MET A 559 -3.58 -19.46 20.89
N GLN A 560 -3.96 -20.70 21.12
CA GLN A 560 -4.01 -21.31 22.47
C GLN A 560 -2.60 -21.34 23.09
N LYS A 561 -1.59 -21.75 22.34
CA LYS A 561 -0.19 -21.81 22.82
C LYS A 561 0.30 -20.41 23.25
N ILE A 562 0.14 -19.40 22.39
CA ILE A 562 0.52 -17.99 22.66
C ILE A 562 -0.19 -17.47 23.92
N ARG A 563 -1.49 -17.73 24.05
CA ARG A 563 -2.27 -17.38 25.24
C ARG A 563 -1.69 -18.01 26.50
N ASN A 564 -1.42 -19.32 26.47
CA ASN A 564 -0.93 -20.04 27.64
C ASN A 564 0.47 -19.54 28.07
N GLU A 565 1.38 -19.35 27.12
CA GLU A 565 2.71 -18.80 27.38
C GLU A 565 2.63 -17.35 27.91
N THR A 566 1.70 -16.53 27.40
CA THR A 566 1.46 -15.19 27.92
C THR A 566 0.92 -15.22 29.34
N ASN A 567 -0.02 -16.08 29.64
CA ASN A 567 -0.60 -16.24 30.96
C ASN A 567 0.42 -16.72 32.00
N GLU A 568 1.31 -17.64 31.60
CA GLU A 568 2.41 -18.11 32.46
C GLU A 568 3.39 -16.98 32.78
N ALA A 569 3.75 -16.20 31.77
CA ALA A 569 4.65 -15.04 31.96
C ALA A 569 4.03 -13.99 32.89
N VAL A 570 2.77 -13.59 32.65
CA VAL A 570 2.03 -12.64 33.50
C VAL A 570 1.98 -13.12 34.95
N LYS A 571 1.71 -14.41 35.20
CA LYS A 571 1.71 -14.97 36.54
C LYS A 571 3.10 -14.96 37.17
N ALA A 572 4.14 -15.25 36.42
CA ALA A 572 5.52 -15.21 36.90
C ALA A 572 5.96 -13.80 37.31
N GLU A 573 5.42 -12.78 36.64
CA GLU A 573 5.64 -11.35 36.98
C GLU A 573 4.71 -10.83 38.09
N GLY A 574 3.82 -11.69 38.63
CA GLY A 574 2.85 -11.32 39.69
C GLY A 574 1.64 -10.53 39.20
N GLY A 575 1.38 -10.54 37.89
CA GLY A 575 0.23 -9.89 37.27
C GLY A 575 -1.03 -10.76 37.30
N GLU A 576 -2.17 -10.13 37.03
CA GLU A 576 -3.46 -10.82 36.87
C GLU A 576 -3.68 -11.27 35.43
N VAL A 577 -4.01 -12.56 35.26
CA VAL A 577 -4.41 -13.10 33.96
C VAL A 577 -5.80 -12.61 33.60
N ARG A 578 -5.93 -11.99 32.46
CA ARG A 578 -7.22 -11.54 31.91
C ARG A 578 -7.90 -12.68 31.20
N ASP A 579 -9.17 -12.93 31.53
CA ASP A 579 -10.03 -13.81 30.76
C ASP A 579 -10.64 -13.06 29.56
N HIS A 580 -10.92 -13.79 28.48
CA HIS A 580 -11.59 -13.27 27.30
C HIS A 580 -12.54 -14.30 26.71
N GLY A 581 -13.73 -13.87 26.24
CA GLY A 581 -14.76 -14.77 25.71
C GLY A 581 -14.32 -15.66 24.55
N SER A 582 -13.27 -15.27 23.82
CA SER A 582 -12.69 -16.08 22.74
C SER A 582 -12.04 -17.38 23.21
N PHE A 583 -11.54 -17.41 24.44
CA PHE A 583 -10.71 -18.53 24.92
C PHE A 583 -11.52 -19.84 25.00
N ALA A 584 -12.70 -19.77 25.57
CA ALA A 584 -13.61 -20.93 25.65
C ALA A 584 -14.02 -21.46 24.26
N VAL A 585 -14.20 -20.57 23.28
CA VAL A 585 -14.57 -20.95 21.90
C VAL A 585 -13.41 -21.66 21.21
N VAL A 586 -12.17 -21.13 21.35
CA VAL A 586 -10.97 -21.75 20.80
C VAL A 586 -10.72 -23.13 21.41
N ASP A 587 -10.79 -23.22 22.75
CA ASP A 587 -10.57 -24.48 23.47
C ASP A 587 -11.58 -25.54 23.04
N TRP A 588 -12.88 -25.19 22.95
CA TRP A 588 -13.92 -26.08 22.48
C TRP A 588 -13.68 -26.56 21.04
N LEU A 589 -13.29 -25.67 20.11
CA LEU A 589 -12.98 -26.06 18.72
C LEU A 589 -11.80 -27.05 18.67
N LEU A 590 -10.77 -26.85 19.47
CA LEU A 590 -9.62 -27.75 19.55
C LEU A 590 -10.01 -29.11 20.12
N GLU A 591 -10.90 -29.18 21.14
CA GLU A 591 -11.49 -30.43 21.66
C GLU A 591 -12.29 -31.20 20.58
N GLN A 592 -12.91 -30.48 19.62
CA GLN A 592 -13.56 -31.10 18.47
C GLN A 592 -12.56 -31.49 17.35
N GLY A 593 -11.24 -31.34 17.59
CA GLY A 593 -10.17 -31.59 16.63
C GLY A 593 -10.15 -30.63 15.46
N ARG A 594 -10.60 -29.39 15.67
CA ARG A 594 -10.75 -28.34 14.64
C ARG A 594 -9.67 -27.25 14.85
N ASP A 595 -8.48 -27.48 14.28
CA ASP A 595 -7.31 -26.59 14.43
C ASP A 595 -7.14 -25.58 13.28
N GLY A 596 -8.08 -25.56 12.35
CA GLY A 596 -8.06 -24.62 11.23
C GLY A 596 -7.72 -25.26 9.88
N LYS A 597 -7.32 -24.43 8.91
CA LYS A 597 -7.15 -24.82 7.52
C LYS A 597 -6.17 -25.97 7.29
N THR A 598 -5.06 -26.02 8.00
CA THR A 598 -4.05 -27.08 7.84
C THR A 598 -4.53 -28.45 8.38
N ALA A 599 -5.46 -28.43 9.31
CA ALA A 599 -6.14 -29.63 9.80
C ALA A 599 -7.38 -30.01 8.95
N GLY A 600 -7.66 -29.23 7.89
CA GLY A 600 -8.82 -29.41 7.02
C GLY A 600 -10.16 -29.03 7.66
N LYS A 601 -10.16 -28.48 8.86
CA LYS A 601 -11.35 -28.07 9.62
C LYS A 601 -11.02 -27.10 10.74
N GLY A 602 -11.79 -26.03 10.85
CA GLY A 602 -11.69 -24.99 11.86
C GLY A 602 -13.06 -24.34 12.09
N PHE A 603 -13.17 -23.04 12.08
CA PHE A 603 -14.46 -22.34 11.94
C PHE A 603 -15.16 -22.71 10.64
N TYR A 604 -14.36 -23.06 9.63
CA TYR A 604 -14.82 -23.50 8.32
C TYR A 604 -14.56 -24.98 8.08
N GLU A 605 -15.30 -25.52 7.12
CA GLU A 605 -15.02 -26.78 6.47
C GLU A 605 -14.17 -26.53 5.22
N TYR A 606 -13.27 -27.48 4.92
CA TYR A 606 -12.39 -27.45 3.74
C TYR A 606 -12.51 -28.72 2.94
N ASP A 607 -12.44 -28.62 1.62
CA ASP A 607 -12.37 -29.77 0.74
C ASP A 607 -10.95 -30.40 0.72
N GLU A 608 -10.80 -31.51 0.04
CA GLU A 608 -9.53 -32.25 -0.12
C GLU A 608 -8.39 -31.43 -0.76
N ASN A 609 -8.74 -30.35 -1.46
CA ASN A 609 -7.78 -29.40 -2.04
C ASN A 609 -7.47 -28.21 -1.10
N GLY A 610 -7.97 -28.22 0.12
CA GLY A 610 -7.82 -27.14 1.10
C GLY A 610 -8.62 -25.87 0.75
N LYS A 611 -9.63 -26.00 -0.12
CA LYS A 611 -10.53 -24.89 -0.45
C LYS A 611 -11.68 -24.87 0.55
N ARG A 612 -11.95 -23.70 1.09
CA ARG A 612 -13.03 -23.42 2.02
C ARG A 612 -14.40 -23.65 1.39
N THR A 613 -15.27 -24.41 2.03
CA THR A 613 -16.60 -24.79 1.54
C THR A 613 -17.73 -24.06 2.26
N GLY A 614 -17.62 -23.82 3.56
CA GLY A 614 -18.63 -23.10 4.35
C GLY A 614 -18.29 -23.05 5.83
N LEU A 615 -19.00 -22.20 6.58
CA LEU A 615 -18.92 -22.17 8.03
C LEU A 615 -19.46 -23.47 8.62
N TRP A 616 -18.77 -23.99 9.64
CA TRP A 616 -19.17 -25.24 10.27
C TRP A 616 -20.51 -25.12 11.00
N GLN A 617 -21.44 -26.02 10.70
CA GLN A 617 -22.79 -26.03 11.31
C GLN A 617 -22.75 -26.22 12.84
N GLY A 618 -21.75 -26.95 13.36
CA GLY A 618 -21.58 -27.14 14.79
C GLY A 618 -21.44 -25.88 15.62
N LEU A 619 -20.98 -24.77 15.03
CA LEU A 619 -20.95 -23.46 15.70
C LEU A 619 -22.36 -22.98 16.06
N ARG A 620 -23.30 -23.14 15.13
CA ARG A 620 -24.70 -22.74 15.34
C ARG A 620 -25.38 -23.60 16.40
N ASP A 621 -25.10 -24.88 16.37
CA ASP A 621 -25.68 -25.82 17.32
C ASP A 621 -25.17 -25.56 18.75
N GLN A 622 -23.86 -25.32 18.91
CA GLN A 622 -23.21 -25.08 20.19
C GLN A 622 -23.60 -23.74 20.82
N TYR A 623 -23.49 -22.65 20.03
CA TYR A 623 -23.63 -21.30 20.55
C TYR A 623 -25.00 -20.67 20.26
N LYS A 624 -25.96 -21.47 19.75
CA LYS A 624 -27.30 -20.98 19.38
C LYS A 624 -27.23 -19.73 18.49
N SER A 625 -26.39 -19.79 17.47
CA SER A 625 -26.08 -18.65 16.60
C SER A 625 -27.33 -17.96 16.09
N GLY A 626 -27.31 -16.62 16.11
CA GLY A 626 -28.47 -15.78 15.80
C GLY A 626 -29.41 -15.53 16.99
N SER A 627 -29.15 -16.12 18.18
CA SER A 627 -29.91 -15.82 19.40
C SER A 627 -29.58 -14.42 19.94
N THR A 628 -28.38 -13.95 19.71
CA THR A 628 -27.92 -12.59 20.04
C THR A 628 -27.91 -11.75 18.78
N GLN A 629 -28.69 -10.68 18.77
CA GLN A 629 -28.73 -9.70 17.69
C GLN A 629 -28.10 -8.39 18.16
N ILE A 630 -27.13 -7.91 17.41
CA ILE A 630 -26.47 -6.64 17.64
C ILE A 630 -26.54 -5.78 16.36
N PRO A 631 -26.50 -4.44 16.46
CA PRO A 631 -26.38 -3.58 15.29
C PRO A 631 -25.16 -3.94 14.45
N PHE A 632 -25.30 -3.91 13.13
CA PHE A 632 -24.19 -4.25 12.23
C PHE A 632 -22.97 -3.33 12.45
N GLN A 633 -23.23 -2.05 12.65
CA GLN A 633 -22.20 -1.04 12.92
C GLN A 633 -21.46 -1.35 14.23
N ASP A 634 -22.18 -1.82 15.28
CA ASP A 634 -21.53 -2.21 16.53
C ASP A 634 -20.53 -3.36 16.31
N MET A 635 -20.88 -4.36 15.48
CA MET A 635 -19.94 -5.45 15.19
C MET A 635 -18.72 -4.99 14.41
N VAL A 636 -18.91 -4.07 13.43
CA VAL A 636 -17.81 -3.43 12.70
C VAL A 636 -16.89 -2.68 13.66
N GLU A 637 -17.46 -1.85 14.52
CA GLU A 637 -16.69 -1.00 15.45
C GLU A 637 -16.07 -1.78 16.60
N ARG A 638 -16.69 -2.84 17.09
CA ARG A 638 -16.05 -3.73 18.08
C ARG A 638 -14.68 -4.18 17.60
N MET A 639 -14.55 -4.60 16.34
CA MET A 639 -13.27 -5.03 15.76
C MET A 639 -12.28 -3.86 15.60
N LEU A 640 -12.73 -2.73 15.06
CA LEU A 640 -11.87 -1.56 14.85
C LEU A 640 -11.41 -0.94 16.17
N PHE A 641 -12.30 -0.82 17.15
CA PHE A 641 -12.01 -0.26 18.46
C PHE A 641 -11.10 -1.15 19.29
N ALA A 642 -11.24 -2.48 19.20
CA ALA A 642 -10.34 -3.41 19.88
C ALA A 642 -8.88 -3.17 19.47
N GLU A 643 -8.59 -3.05 18.18
CA GLU A 643 -7.26 -2.76 17.67
C GLU A 643 -6.81 -1.32 18.01
N ALA A 644 -7.70 -0.35 17.89
CA ALA A 644 -7.41 1.04 18.16
C ALA A 644 -7.06 1.28 19.64
N LEU A 645 -7.84 0.74 20.56
CA LEU A 645 -7.59 0.86 22.01
C LEU A 645 -6.31 0.12 22.43
N GLU A 646 -6.03 -1.02 21.83
CA GLU A 646 -4.78 -1.74 22.08
C GLU A 646 -3.56 -0.96 21.56
N THR A 647 -3.71 -0.27 20.40
CA THR A 647 -2.67 0.62 19.90
C THR A 647 -2.39 1.78 20.84
N VAL A 648 -3.41 2.38 21.47
CA VAL A 648 -3.23 3.42 22.50
C VAL A 648 -2.38 2.87 23.66
N LYS A 649 -2.68 1.67 24.14
CA LYS A 649 -1.87 1.02 25.19
C LYS A 649 -0.43 0.77 24.74
N CYS A 650 -0.21 0.40 23.48
CA CYS A 650 1.14 0.27 22.92
C CYS A 650 1.92 1.60 22.93
N PHE A 651 1.25 2.75 22.72
CA PHE A 651 1.86 4.06 22.91
C PHE A 651 2.15 4.36 24.37
N ASP A 652 1.21 4.10 25.27
CA ASP A 652 1.37 4.35 26.71
C ASP A 652 2.53 3.54 27.32
N GLU A 653 2.73 2.31 26.82
CA GLU A 653 3.80 1.41 27.24
C GLU A 653 5.11 1.64 26.47
N GLY A 654 5.12 2.55 25.50
CA GLY A 654 6.29 2.84 24.67
C GLY A 654 6.68 1.72 23.71
N VAL A 655 5.78 0.77 23.41
CA VAL A 655 6.00 -0.29 22.41
C VAL A 655 6.12 0.31 21.02
N ILE A 656 5.25 1.27 20.69
CA ILE A 656 5.37 2.07 19.49
C ILE A 656 5.37 3.56 19.87
N THR A 657 6.19 4.35 19.18
CA THR A 657 6.41 5.78 19.50
C THR A 657 6.18 6.71 18.31
N SER A 658 6.00 6.14 17.13
CA SER A 658 5.84 6.87 15.86
C SER A 658 4.43 6.65 15.30
N VAL A 659 3.71 7.75 15.07
CA VAL A 659 2.37 7.72 14.44
C VAL A 659 2.43 7.17 13.00
N PRO A 660 3.37 7.61 12.14
CA PRO A 660 3.56 6.99 10.82
C PRO A 660 3.79 5.48 10.87
N ASP A 661 4.64 5.01 11.79
CA ASP A 661 4.93 3.59 11.93
C ASP A 661 3.68 2.81 12.39
N ALA A 662 2.88 3.36 13.31
CA ALA A 662 1.63 2.75 13.75
C ALA A 662 0.59 2.68 12.62
N ASN A 663 0.40 3.76 11.87
CA ASN A 663 -0.54 3.80 10.76
C ASN A 663 -0.16 2.80 9.66
N ILE A 664 1.07 2.86 9.17
CA ILE A 664 1.54 1.98 8.10
C ILE A 664 1.69 0.54 8.59
N GLY A 665 2.19 0.34 9.80
CA GLY A 665 2.30 -0.97 10.42
C GLY A 665 0.94 -1.68 10.55
N SER A 666 -0.09 -0.96 10.96
CA SER A 666 -1.44 -1.51 11.05
C SER A 666 -2.03 -1.88 9.68
N ILE A 667 -1.84 -1.04 8.65
CA ILE A 667 -2.35 -1.33 7.30
C ILE A 667 -1.58 -2.48 6.65
N PHE A 668 -0.26 -2.40 6.62
CA PHE A 668 0.59 -3.33 5.86
C PHE A 668 0.89 -4.64 6.58
N GLY A 669 0.93 -4.62 7.92
CA GLY A 669 1.25 -5.79 8.74
C GLY A 669 0.03 -6.62 9.10
N ILE A 670 -1.04 -5.99 9.54
CA ILE A 670 -2.20 -6.66 10.11
C ILE A 670 -3.51 -6.42 9.33
N GLY A 671 -3.45 -5.65 8.26
CA GLY A 671 -4.58 -5.45 7.36
C GLY A 671 -5.67 -4.53 7.91
N PHE A 672 -5.34 -3.63 8.85
CA PHE A 672 -6.27 -2.59 9.28
C PHE A 672 -6.80 -1.82 8.07
N PRO A 673 -8.10 -1.46 8.02
CA PRO A 673 -8.72 -0.94 6.81
C PRO A 673 -8.03 0.30 6.23
N ALA A 674 -7.61 0.21 4.98
CA ALA A 674 -6.83 1.26 4.30
C ALA A 674 -7.56 2.62 4.20
N TRP A 675 -8.90 2.61 4.10
CA TRP A 675 -9.72 3.83 4.01
C TRP A 675 -9.65 4.70 5.28
N THR A 676 -9.26 4.11 6.41
CA THR A 676 -9.09 4.81 7.68
C THR A 676 -7.81 5.64 7.74
N GLY A 677 -6.81 5.34 6.88
CA GLY A 677 -5.47 5.91 6.95
C GLY A 677 -4.56 5.29 8.03
N GLY A 678 -4.99 4.19 8.63
CA GLY A 678 -4.30 3.50 9.71
C GLY A 678 -4.95 3.70 11.08
N VAL A 679 -4.50 2.92 12.03
CA VAL A 679 -5.17 2.79 13.34
C VAL A 679 -5.19 4.10 14.13
N VAL A 680 -4.11 4.88 14.11
CA VAL A 680 -4.05 6.17 14.81
C VAL A 680 -4.84 7.25 14.06
N GLN A 681 -4.77 7.24 12.72
CA GLN A 681 -5.58 8.13 11.91
C GLN A 681 -7.07 7.87 12.10
N TYR A 682 -7.49 6.61 12.27
CA TYR A 682 -8.86 6.25 12.62
C TYR A 682 -9.32 6.89 13.93
N ILE A 683 -8.47 6.84 14.97
CA ILE A 683 -8.73 7.49 16.26
C ILE A 683 -8.86 9.02 16.08
N ASN A 684 -7.88 9.64 15.40
CA ASN A 684 -7.82 11.10 15.24
C ASN A 684 -8.97 11.68 14.42
N GLN A 685 -9.52 10.91 13.49
CA GLN A 685 -10.53 11.35 12.52
C GLN A 685 -11.89 10.66 12.72
N TYR A 686 -12.10 10.05 13.87
CA TYR A 686 -13.42 9.52 14.23
C TYR A 686 -14.45 10.65 14.27
N GLU A 687 -15.70 10.33 14.00
CA GLU A 687 -16.80 11.31 14.08
C GLU A 687 -16.83 11.98 15.46
N GLY A 688 -16.76 13.31 15.52
CA GLY A 688 -16.58 14.06 16.75
C GLY A 688 -15.13 14.11 17.28
N GLY A 689 -14.15 13.67 16.49
CA GLY A 689 -12.72 13.67 16.86
C GLY A 689 -12.40 12.71 17.99
N LEU A 690 -11.33 12.99 18.75
CA LEU A 690 -10.92 12.15 19.87
C LEU A 690 -12.03 12.02 20.93
N GLN A 691 -12.79 13.07 21.20
CA GLN A 691 -13.88 13.01 22.18
C GLN A 691 -14.99 12.07 21.70
N GLY A 692 -15.37 12.14 20.42
CA GLY A 692 -16.37 11.22 19.85
C GLY A 692 -15.89 9.77 19.89
N PHE A 693 -14.59 9.51 19.67
CA PHE A 693 -14.01 8.19 19.82
C PHE A 693 -14.08 7.68 21.28
N VAL A 694 -13.74 8.53 22.26
CA VAL A 694 -13.83 8.20 23.69
C VAL A 694 -15.27 7.91 24.10
N ASP A 695 -16.23 8.74 23.70
CA ASP A 695 -17.64 8.56 24.01
C ASP A 695 -18.17 7.24 23.44
N ARG A 696 -17.76 6.90 22.20
CA ARG A 696 -18.13 5.63 21.57
C ARG A 696 -17.46 4.41 22.23
N ALA A 697 -16.22 4.56 22.69
CA ALA A 697 -15.54 3.51 23.44
C ALA A 697 -16.28 3.19 24.75
N HIS A 698 -16.71 4.19 25.50
CA HIS A 698 -17.55 4.01 26.69
C HIS A 698 -18.90 3.36 26.38
N ASP A 699 -19.55 3.74 25.26
CA ASP A 699 -20.79 3.09 24.82
C ASP A 699 -20.57 1.59 24.51
N LEU A 700 -19.50 1.25 23.80
CA LEU A 700 -19.14 -0.14 23.53
C LEU A 700 -18.78 -0.90 24.83
N ALA A 701 -18.06 -0.26 25.74
CA ALA A 701 -17.73 -0.85 27.04
C ALA A 701 -18.97 -1.19 27.85
N SER A 702 -19.95 -0.29 27.88
CA SER A 702 -21.22 -0.49 28.58
C SER A 702 -22.06 -1.66 28.02
N LYS A 703 -21.93 -1.96 26.72
CA LYS A 703 -22.71 -2.97 26.01
C LYS A 703 -22.00 -4.32 25.90
N TYR A 704 -20.67 -4.31 25.68
CA TYR A 704 -19.94 -5.49 25.27
C TYR A 704 -18.75 -5.86 26.17
N GLY A 705 -18.46 -5.04 27.19
CA GLY A 705 -17.47 -5.39 28.21
C GLY A 705 -16.38 -4.33 28.42
N SER A 706 -15.80 -4.35 29.60
CA SER A 706 -14.82 -3.36 30.07
C SER A 706 -13.50 -3.30 29.27
N HIS A 707 -13.25 -4.27 28.41
CA HIS A 707 -12.07 -4.24 27.52
C HIS A 707 -12.12 -3.10 26.47
N PHE A 708 -13.32 -2.49 26.26
CA PHE A 708 -13.52 -1.29 25.45
C PHE A 708 -13.36 0.02 26.24
N GLU A 709 -13.13 -0.04 27.56
CA GLU A 709 -12.87 1.18 28.33
C GLU A 709 -11.62 1.90 27.78
N PRO A 710 -11.75 3.19 27.41
CA PRO A 710 -10.61 3.92 26.85
C PRO A 710 -9.52 4.11 27.91
N PRO A 711 -8.24 3.95 27.55
CA PRO A 711 -7.12 4.29 28.44
C PRO A 711 -7.21 5.75 28.93
N GLN A 712 -6.79 5.99 30.17
CA GLN A 712 -6.84 7.31 30.79
C GLN A 712 -6.08 8.37 29.97
N SER A 713 -4.94 8.00 29.38
CA SER A 713 -4.15 8.85 28.48
C SER A 713 -4.96 9.39 27.30
N LEU A 714 -5.79 8.52 26.68
CA LEU A 714 -6.67 8.91 25.57
C LEU A 714 -7.77 9.87 26.04
N VAL A 715 -8.39 9.61 27.20
CA VAL A 715 -9.43 10.48 27.78
C VAL A 715 -8.86 11.87 28.07
N GLU A 716 -7.66 11.94 28.67
CA GLU A 716 -6.99 13.21 28.96
C GLU A 716 -6.62 13.98 27.71
N LYS A 717 -6.12 13.29 26.68
CA LYS A 717 -5.79 13.88 25.38
C LYS A 717 -7.04 14.43 24.68
N ALA A 718 -8.14 13.69 24.71
CA ALA A 718 -9.43 14.14 24.17
C ALA A 718 -9.96 15.38 24.90
N GLY A 719 -9.89 15.40 26.24
CA GLY A 719 -10.31 16.53 27.06
C GLY A 719 -9.51 17.81 26.83
N LYS A 720 -8.26 17.70 26.33
CA LYS A 720 -7.41 18.84 25.95
C LYS A 720 -7.59 19.25 24.47
N GLY A 721 -8.35 18.51 23.67
CA GLY A 721 -8.47 18.74 22.22
C GLY A 721 -7.20 18.43 21.45
N GLU A 722 -6.30 17.60 22.00
CA GLU A 722 -5.06 17.16 21.36
C GLU A 722 -5.34 16.01 20.39
N LYS A 723 -4.38 15.76 19.46
CA LYS A 723 -4.35 14.58 18.57
C LYS A 723 -3.06 13.79 18.78
N TYR A 724 -3.04 12.55 18.32
CA TYR A 724 -1.80 11.80 18.22
C TYR A 724 -0.89 12.35 17.14
#